data_ad9fc928b59e7da38e7e16590014dd91
#
_entry.id   ad9fc928b59e7da38e7e16590014dd91
#
_cell.length_a   1.000
_cell.length_b   1.000
_cell.length_c   1.000
_cell.angle_alpha   90.00
_cell.angle_beta   90.00
_cell.angle_gamma   90.00
#
_symmetry.space_group_name_H-M   'P 1'
#
loop_
_entity.id
_entity.type
_entity.pdbx_description
1 polymer ?
#
loop_
_entity_poly.entity_id
_entity_poly.type
_entity_poly.pdbx_seq_one_letter_code
_entity_poly.pdbx_strand_id
1 'polypeptide(L)'
;MRLRARSFLAASALALGSLAAVPTAQAVPGTGPAPAADEVRVYDADITREQVPLVLAAGQDAHELGERAPDRGTTKVELFLTTAQAQELGAKGVRLTERTVPERAAARGRAAGDGVFRPYSGPGGLQEEILRTAQQNPALTKVVSLGKTVRGKDILALKVTKNAKEIRDGAKPSVLYMSNQHAREWITPEMTRRLMHHVLDGYGKDQRITGIVDSTELWFLLSANPDGYDYTHAPDGQRLWRKNLRDTDGDGKIAAGDGVDLNRNFAYRWGYDNEGSSPNPASETYRGPAPSSEPETVALDAFEKRIGFTYGINYHSAAELLLYGVGWQVATPTPDDVLYKALAGTPDNPAVPGYHPQVSSELYTTNGEADGQAANVNGMMMFTPEMTTCQTASRIDPDDRWKPEDCRSGFNFPDDEKLIQGEFAKNVPFALSVAETAAHPDRPSSSVGLTAPDFTPDTFTTSWAARGQEQEVSVTARKSLRDKRLTYRVNGGRPHDEDLRPWKGGKVYGGKDNLYFDQYRAEVGGARPGDKVEVWFTGRDPDSGRQVSSEHFTYTVADRPRADVLVIAEEGAPAQHARSYVDALRANGRSAAVWDVATQGVPHPLGVLSHFGTAVHYTGARAPGGATQLAVRDFLNEGGKLIEAGELAGGDVEIGDAVTDDFSQYYLGAYARAGARGATGFTGAGALAGAGGALGDAAGNPLDAAGAFTVTSDSLPAAQFPQFTSAQSGGYAGVVNPYAPRTGAWMAAATHEDNDYRRLVRTIDLTRVTAADRPQLRMALSWNVEKDYDHVLLEAHAPGADDWTTLPELSGLTRTTVPADCGEGFYVGAHPFLKHYLTLAGGSCTATGTSGAWNGFTGSSGGWKDVSFDLSAYAGRTVEVSLSYVTDPGSGGRGVFADDARLVVGGTDKENEGFESSLGVWTTPGAPAGSPDVAGDWSRSGELFKSFSSVTTRDTVLLGFGLEHLQKPVDRALLIGKALRSLHHRPYGDGE
;
A
#
# COMPACT_ATOMS: atom_id res chain seq x y z
N MET A 1 29.38 -38.33 23.29
CA MET A 1 28.94 -38.80 24.61
C MET A 1 27.49 -39.27 24.47
N ARG A 2 27.27 -40.54 24.73
CA ARG A 2 25.99 -41.25 24.54
C ARG A 2 25.04 -40.93 25.68
N LEU A 3 23.71 -40.94 25.42
CA LEU A 3 22.63 -41.54 26.21
C LEU A 3 21.27 -41.07 25.60
N ARG A 4 20.52 -41.92 25.02
CA ARG A 4 19.58 -43.03 25.43
C ARG A 4 18.12 -42.54 25.36
N ALA A 5 17.42 -43.20 24.43
CA ALA A 5 15.97 -43.24 24.26
C ALA A 5 15.25 -43.84 25.49
N ARG A 6 14.01 -43.47 25.70
CA ARG A 6 13.00 -44.32 26.36
C ARG A 6 11.64 -44.14 25.71
N SER A 7 11.18 -45.27 25.14
CA SER A 7 9.84 -45.55 24.70
C SER A 7 8.87 -45.72 25.87
N PHE A 8 7.61 -45.37 25.72
CA PHE A 8 6.50 -45.97 26.47
C PHE A 8 5.35 -46.26 25.50
N LEU A 9 5.03 -47.53 25.45
CA LEU A 9 3.79 -48.12 24.91
C LEU A 9 2.74 -48.19 26.03
N ALA A 10 1.46 -48.00 25.68
CA ALA A 10 0.29 -48.67 26.22
C ALA A 10 -0.94 -47.96 25.69
N ALA A 11 -2.01 -48.48 25.32
CA ALA A 11 -2.63 -49.80 25.15
C ALA A 11 -4.12 -49.46 24.80
N SER A 12 -4.66 -50.22 23.88
CA SER A 12 -6.03 -50.11 23.36
C SER A 12 -7.10 -50.44 24.41
N ALA A 13 -8.28 -49.84 24.31
CA ALA A 13 -9.52 -50.42 24.82
C ALA A 13 -10.68 -50.12 23.86
N LEU A 14 -11.22 -51.19 23.30
CA LEU A 14 -12.50 -51.24 22.55
C LEU A 14 -13.67 -51.01 23.53
N ALA A 15 -14.67 -50.25 23.09
CA ALA A 15 -16.03 -50.40 23.61
C ALA A 15 -17.02 -50.34 22.44
N LEU A 16 -17.68 -51.46 22.23
CA LEU A 16 -18.91 -51.61 21.39
C LEU A 16 -20.11 -51.02 22.13
N GLY A 17 -20.97 -50.32 21.42
CA GLY A 17 -22.24 -49.83 21.98
C GLY A 17 -23.27 -49.35 20.96
N SER A 18 -24.10 -50.27 20.51
CA SER A 18 -25.53 -50.16 20.10
C SER A 18 -25.98 -49.15 19.05
N LEU A 19 -26.38 -49.70 17.89
CA LEU A 19 -27.26 -49.05 16.91
C LEU A 19 -28.65 -48.68 17.51
N ALA A 20 -29.03 -47.44 17.32
CA ALA A 20 -30.41 -47.00 17.40
C ALA A 20 -30.84 -46.47 16.03
N ALA A 21 -31.95 -47.02 15.49
CA ALA A 21 -32.49 -46.65 14.19
C ALA A 21 -33.09 -45.22 14.23
N VAL A 22 -32.73 -44.39 13.24
CA VAL A 22 -33.31 -43.06 12.98
C VAL A 22 -34.31 -43.22 11.83
N PRO A 23 -35.51 -42.58 11.89
CA PRO A 23 -36.49 -42.64 10.83
C PRO A 23 -36.08 -41.82 9.61
N THR A 24 -36.31 -42.37 8.43
CA THR A 24 -36.13 -41.76 7.12
C THR A 24 -37.03 -40.52 6.97
N ALA A 25 -36.43 -39.31 6.96
CA ALA A 25 -37.11 -38.12 6.48
C ALA A 25 -37.02 -38.06 4.95
N GLN A 26 -38.13 -37.78 4.32
CA GLN A 26 -38.27 -37.63 2.87
C GLN A 26 -37.48 -36.40 2.40
N ALA A 27 -36.69 -36.56 1.36
CA ALA A 27 -35.90 -35.49 0.72
C ALA A 27 -36.81 -34.44 0.09
N VAL A 28 -36.61 -33.20 0.43
CA VAL A 28 -37.10 -32.00 -0.30
C VAL A 28 -36.09 -31.76 -1.44
N PRO A 29 -36.48 -31.56 -2.70
CA PRO A 29 -35.54 -31.31 -3.78
C PRO A 29 -35.13 -29.84 -3.77
N GLY A 30 -33.83 -29.58 -3.77
CA GLY A 30 -33.23 -28.34 -4.25
C GLY A 30 -32.55 -27.45 -3.20
N THR A 31 -31.44 -27.93 -2.67
CA THR A 31 -30.32 -27.05 -2.30
C THR A 31 -29.05 -27.80 -2.69
N GLY A 32 -28.31 -27.25 -3.61
CA GLY A 32 -26.92 -27.65 -3.88
C GLY A 32 -26.11 -27.54 -2.57
N PRO A 33 -24.95 -28.20 -2.44
CA PRO A 33 -24.10 -28.04 -1.27
C PRO A 33 -23.83 -26.57 -1.07
N ALA A 34 -23.94 -26.08 0.17
CA ALA A 34 -23.48 -24.74 0.53
C ALA A 34 -22.00 -24.62 0.10
N PRO A 35 -21.63 -23.54 -0.59
CA PRO A 35 -20.24 -23.36 -1.01
C PRO A 35 -19.32 -23.35 0.21
N ALA A 36 -18.09 -23.86 0.03
CA ALA A 36 -17.08 -23.82 1.08
C ALA A 36 -16.82 -22.36 1.48
N ALA A 37 -16.75 -22.08 2.76
CA ALA A 37 -16.54 -20.72 3.29
C ALA A 37 -15.27 -20.03 2.77
N ASP A 38 -14.32 -20.80 2.29
CA ASP A 38 -13.01 -20.34 1.79
C ASP A 38 -12.91 -20.20 0.26
N GLU A 39 -14.03 -20.31 -0.46
CA GLU A 39 -14.05 -20.15 -1.92
C GLU A 39 -13.93 -18.67 -2.27
N VAL A 40 -12.90 -18.31 -3.07
CA VAL A 40 -12.73 -16.96 -3.60
C VAL A 40 -13.77 -16.69 -4.68
N ARG A 41 -14.54 -15.61 -4.52
CA ARG A 41 -15.60 -15.16 -5.43
C ARG A 41 -15.32 -13.77 -5.95
N VAL A 42 -16.06 -13.39 -6.97
CA VAL A 42 -15.94 -12.10 -7.63
C VAL A 42 -17.04 -11.17 -7.15
N TYR A 43 -16.63 -9.98 -6.73
CA TYR A 43 -17.55 -8.92 -6.32
C TYR A 43 -17.28 -7.66 -7.15
N ASP A 44 -18.35 -7.02 -7.61
CA ASP A 44 -18.31 -5.68 -8.17
C ASP A 44 -18.49 -4.67 -7.04
N ALA A 45 -17.65 -3.64 -7.01
CA ALA A 45 -17.77 -2.54 -6.05
C ALA A 45 -17.60 -1.18 -6.72
N ASP A 46 -18.30 -0.17 -6.20
CA ASP A 46 -18.06 1.24 -6.51
C ASP A 46 -17.40 1.87 -5.28
N ILE A 47 -16.08 1.97 -5.25
CA ILE A 47 -15.31 2.43 -4.09
C ILE A 47 -14.90 3.90 -4.22
N THR A 48 -14.94 4.63 -3.09
CA THR A 48 -14.35 5.95 -2.98
C THR A 48 -12.84 5.82 -2.74
N ARG A 49 -12.12 6.93 -2.90
CA ARG A 49 -10.70 6.97 -2.57
C ARG A 49 -10.41 6.56 -1.12
N GLU A 50 -11.30 6.91 -0.20
CA GLU A 50 -11.26 6.59 1.23
C GLU A 50 -11.37 5.07 1.50
N GLN A 51 -12.05 4.37 0.62
CA GLN A 51 -12.26 2.92 0.73
C GLN A 51 -11.11 2.10 0.11
N VAL A 52 -10.22 2.71 -0.69
CA VAL A 52 -9.07 2.01 -1.27
C VAL A 52 -8.20 1.33 -0.21
N PRO A 53 -7.79 2.00 0.90
CA PRO A 53 -7.01 1.33 1.94
C PRO A 53 -7.72 0.14 2.59
N LEU A 54 -9.05 0.18 2.70
CA LEU A 54 -9.85 -0.94 3.24
C LEU A 54 -9.78 -2.15 2.32
N VAL A 55 -9.88 -1.92 1.02
CA VAL A 55 -9.81 -2.97 -0.01
C VAL A 55 -8.42 -3.59 -0.05
N LEU A 56 -7.37 -2.78 0.07
CA LEU A 56 -5.99 -3.26 0.15
C LEU A 56 -5.73 -4.04 1.45
N ALA A 57 -6.27 -3.58 2.57
CA ALA A 57 -6.18 -4.29 3.85
C ALA A 57 -6.90 -5.64 3.85
N ALA A 58 -7.96 -5.79 3.04
CA ALA A 58 -8.62 -7.09 2.79
C ALA A 58 -7.79 -8.01 1.88
N GLY A 59 -6.60 -7.59 1.48
CA GLY A 59 -5.63 -8.41 0.78
C GLY A 59 -5.67 -8.33 -0.74
N GLN A 60 -6.40 -7.37 -1.31
CA GLN A 60 -6.43 -7.19 -2.77
C GLN A 60 -5.11 -6.59 -3.28
N ASP A 61 -4.73 -6.94 -4.50
CA ASP A 61 -3.59 -6.30 -5.15
C ASP A 61 -4.01 -4.94 -5.71
N ALA A 62 -3.25 -3.91 -5.37
CA ALA A 62 -3.50 -2.56 -5.80
C ALA A 62 -3.50 -2.39 -7.34
N HIS A 63 -2.63 -3.11 -8.05
CA HIS A 63 -2.57 -3.07 -9.51
C HIS A 63 -3.82 -3.65 -10.18
N GLU A 64 -4.51 -4.58 -9.51
CA GLU A 64 -5.74 -5.18 -10.03
C GLU A 64 -6.97 -4.28 -9.82
N LEU A 65 -6.87 -3.22 -9.02
CA LEU A 65 -7.95 -2.24 -8.84
C LEU A 65 -8.13 -1.34 -10.07
N GLY A 66 -7.18 -1.35 -11.02
CA GLY A 66 -7.23 -0.57 -12.23
C GLY A 66 -6.89 0.91 -12.01
N GLU A 67 -7.72 1.83 -12.53
CA GLU A 67 -7.45 3.26 -12.43
C GLU A 67 -7.55 3.77 -10.99
N ARG A 68 -6.70 4.73 -10.67
CA ARG A 68 -6.72 5.43 -9.37
C ARG A 68 -8.08 6.06 -9.10
N ALA A 69 -8.60 5.83 -7.89
CA ALA A 69 -9.87 6.43 -7.48
C ALA A 69 -9.78 7.97 -7.50
N PRO A 70 -10.77 8.65 -8.11
CA PRO A 70 -10.77 10.12 -8.23
C PRO A 70 -10.92 10.79 -6.86
N ASP A 71 -10.46 12.01 -6.72
CA ASP A 71 -10.56 12.81 -5.47
C ASP A 71 -12.01 13.04 -5.02
N ARG A 72 -12.95 12.94 -5.94
CA ARG A 72 -14.40 13.02 -5.66
C ARG A 72 -15.15 12.02 -6.53
N GLY A 73 -16.02 11.23 -5.93
CA GLY A 73 -16.79 10.20 -6.59
C GLY A 73 -16.30 8.80 -6.28
N THR A 74 -16.67 7.84 -7.12
CA THR A 74 -16.30 6.43 -6.97
C THR A 74 -15.61 5.92 -8.21
N THR A 75 -14.75 4.91 -8.06
CA THR A 75 -14.25 4.09 -9.16
C THR A 75 -14.84 2.69 -9.07
N LYS A 76 -15.09 2.06 -10.23
CA LYS A 76 -15.55 0.68 -10.27
C LYS A 76 -14.37 -0.26 -10.21
N VAL A 77 -14.43 -1.20 -9.28
CA VAL A 77 -13.41 -2.21 -9.09
C VAL A 77 -14.03 -3.60 -9.04
N GLU A 78 -13.25 -4.60 -9.44
CA GLU A 78 -13.54 -6.00 -9.28
C GLU A 78 -12.68 -6.56 -8.14
N LEU A 79 -13.29 -7.21 -7.17
CA LEU A 79 -12.63 -7.71 -5.99
C LEU A 79 -12.73 -9.23 -5.91
N PHE A 80 -11.64 -9.88 -5.51
CA PHE A 80 -11.52 -11.33 -5.36
C PHE A 80 -11.50 -11.66 -3.87
N LEU A 81 -12.64 -12.02 -3.33
CA LEU A 81 -12.85 -12.12 -1.90
C LEU A 81 -13.41 -13.49 -1.53
N THR A 82 -12.96 -14.03 -0.40
CA THR A 82 -13.72 -15.07 0.28
C THR A 82 -15.03 -14.49 0.80
N THR A 83 -15.97 -15.33 1.16
CA THR A 83 -17.23 -14.88 1.77
C THR A 83 -16.97 -14.05 3.03
N ALA A 84 -15.97 -14.42 3.83
CA ALA A 84 -15.58 -13.66 5.03
C ALA A 84 -15.02 -12.27 4.70
N GLN A 85 -14.09 -12.18 3.75
CA GLN A 85 -13.52 -10.89 3.31
C GLN A 85 -14.59 -9.99 2.67
N ALA A 86 -15.51 -10.56 1.89
CA ALA A 86 -16.60 -9.79 1.30
C ALA A 86 -17.55 -9.24 2.36
N GLN A 87 -17.84 -10.04 3.39
CA GLN A 87 -18.64 -9.59 4.54
C GLN A 87 -17.92 -8.47 5.30
N GLU A 88 -16.60 -8.64 5.56
CA GLU A 88 -15.79 -7.64 6.21
C GLU A 88 -15.78 -6.31 5.44
N LEU A 89 -15.50 -6.32 4.12
CA LEU A 89 -15.51 -5.11 3.29
C LEU A 89 -16.91 -4.49 3.16
N GLY A 90 -17.94 -5.33 3.05
CA GLY A 90 -19.32 -4.88 3.04
C GLY A 90 -19.68 -4.14 4.32
N ALA A 91 -19.24 -4.67 5.45
CA ALA A 91 -19.39 -4.07 6.76
C ALA A 91 -18.61 -2.74 6.90
N LYS A 92 -17.45 -2.63 6.24
CA LYS A 92 -16.68 -1.37 6.14
C LYS A 92 -17.30 -0.35 5.16
N GLY A 93 -18.55 -0.56 4.77
CA GLY A 93 -19.29 0.35 3.90
C GLY A 93 -18.92 0.26 2.43
N VAL A 94 -18.13 -0.73 2.02
CA VAL A 94 -17.87 -1.04 0.62
C VAL A 94 -19.09 -1.76 0.07
N ARG A 95 -19.79 -1.13 -0.87
CA ARG A 95 -20.95 -1.77 -1.52
C ARG A 95 -20.48 -2.84 -2.48
N LEU A 96 -20.65 -4.09 -2.09
CA LEU A 96 -20.29 -5.26 -2.84
C LEU A 96 -21.54 -5.87 -3.51
N THR A 97 -21.38 -6.27 -4.74
CA THR A 97 -22.39 -7.05 -5.46
C THR A 97 -21.72 -8.31 -5.99
N GLU A 98 -22.07 -9.48 -5.43
CA GLU A 98 -21.54 -10.74 -5.93
C GLU A 98 -21.92 -10.93 -7.39
N ARG A 99 -20.92 -11.11 -8.24
CA ARG A 99 -21.13 -11.33 -9.68
C ARG A 99 -21.55 -12.77 -9.92
N THR A 100 -22.85 -13.01 -10.00
CA THR A 100 -23.42 -14.30 -10.39
C THR A 100 -23.50 -14.40 -11.91
N VAL A 101 -22.95 -15.46 -12.48
CA VAL A 101 -22.99 -15.67 -13.92
C VAL A 101 -24.10 -16.67 -14.25
N PRO A 102 -24.89 -16.41 -15.30
CA PRO A 102 -25.89 -17.37 -15.78
C PRO A 102 -25.27 -18.73 -16.11
N GLU A 103 -25.93 -19.83 -15.74
CA GLU A 103 -25.51 -21.22 -15.96
C GLU A 103 -25.10 -21.56 -17.41
N ARG A 104 -25.41 -20.72 -18.38
CA ARG A 104 -25.04 -20.90 -19.79
C ARG A 104 -23.53 -20.99 -20.04
N ALA A 105 -22.70 -20.35 -19.22
CA ALA A 105 -21.25 -20.41 -19.33
C ALA A 105 -20.67 -21.69 -18.69
N ALA A 106 -21.32 -22.21 -17.64
CA ALA A 106 -20.91 -23.45 -16.97
C ALA A 106 -21.27 -24.71 -17.78
N ALA A 107 -22.34 -24.68 -18.60
CA ALA A 107 -22.82 -25.83 -19.38
C ALA A 107 -22.01 -26.15 -20.62
N ARG A 108 -20.99 -25.35 -20.94
CA ARG A 108 -20.09 -25.59 -22.08
C ARG A 108 -18.77 -26.25 -21.68
N GLY A 109 -18.81 -27.15 -20.66
CA GLY A 109 -17.72 -28.08 -20.39
C GLY A 109 -17.39 -28.87 -21.65
N ARG A 110 -16.42 -28.37 -22.44
CA ARG A 110 -15.81 -29.15 -23.55
C ARG A 110 -15.04 -30.30 -22.95
N ALA A 111 -15.00 -31.42 -23.70
CA ALA A 111 -14.08 -32.48 -23.40
C ALA A 111 -12.65 -31.93 -23.23
N ALA A 112 -11.90 -32.43 -22.27
CA ALA A 112 -10.51 -32.03 -22.07
C ALA A 112 -9.76 -32.15 -23.42
N GLY A 113 -9.34 -30.98 -23.98
CA GLY A 113 -8.56 -30.90 -25.21
C GLY A 113 -9.06 -29.95 -26.30
N ASP A 114 -10.28 -29.39 -26.21
CA ASP A 114 -10.84 -28.52 -27.27
C ASP A 114 -10.78 -27.01 -26.94
N GLY A 115 -10.29 -26.58 -25.76
CA GLY A 115 -10.18 -25.20 -25.34
C GLY A 115 -8.84 -24.55 -25.70
N VAL A 116 -8.79 -23.21 -25.69
CA VAL A 116 -7.57 -22.42 -25.83
C VAL A 116 -6.64 -22.66 -24.64
N PHE A 117 -7.21 -22.62 -23.44
CA PHE A 117 -6.46 -22.75 -22.18
C PHE A 117 -6.27 -24.21 -21.79
N ARG A 118 -5.10 -24.53 -21.29
CA ARG A 118 -4.68 -25.87 -20.91
C ARG A 118 -3.86 -25.87 -19.61
N PRO A 119 -3.88 -26.92 -18.78
CA PRO A 119 -3.05 -26.99 -17.58
C PRO A 119 -1.56 -27.05 -17.91
N TYR A 120 -0.72 -26.88 -16.90
CA TYR A 120 0.73 -27.07 -17.05
C TYR A 120 1.07 -28.55 -17.24
N SER A 121 0.53 -29.40 -16.40
CA SER A 121 0.81 -30.83 -16.37
C SER A 121 -0.20 -31.67 -17.17
N GLY A 122 0.19 -32.89 -17.46
CA GLY A 122 -0.67 -33.88 -18.11
C GLY A 122 -0.68 -33.85 -19.65
N PRO A 123 -1.46 -34.72 -20.26
CA PRO A 123 -1.55 -34.82 -21.72
C PRO A 123 -2.10 -33.52 -22.35
N GLY A 124 -1.39 -32.98 -23.33
CA GLY A 124 -1.73 -31.72 -24.00
C GLY A 124 -1.40 -30.47 -23.19
N GLY A 125 -0.82 -30.61 -22.00
CA GLY A 125 -0.41 -29.49 -21.15
C GLY A 125 0.81 -28.73 -21.65
N LEU A 126 1.09 -27.58 -21.01
CA LEU A 126 2.19 -26.69 -21.40
C LEU A 126 3.56 -27.39 -21.31
N GLN A 127 3.77 -28.21 -20.28
CA GLN A 127 5.02 -28.97 -20.11
C GLN A 127 5.26 -29.92 -21.28
N GLU A 128 4.26 -30.71 -21.70
CA GLU A 128 4.36 -31.59 -22.85
C GLU A 128 4.61 -30.82 -24.15
N GLU A 129 3.98 -29.64 -24.29
CA GLU A 129 4.17 -28.78 -25.47
C GLU A 129 5.60 -28.25 -25.56
N ILE A 130 6.20 -27.79 -24.46
CA ILE A 130 7.60 -27.36 -24.41
C ILE A 130 8.52 -28.49 -24.90
N LEU A 131 8.33 -29.71 -24.36
CA LEU A 131 9.16 -30.87 -24.70
C LEU A 131 8.99 -31.27 -26.16
N ARG A 132 7.75 -31.30 -26.66
CA ARG A 132 7.44 -31.60 -28.04
C ARG A 132 7.99 -30.56 -29.01
N THR A 133 7.84 -29.28 -28.70
CA THR A 133 8.39 -28.15 -29.48
C THR A 133 9.89 -28.26 -29.61
N ALA A 134 10.58 -28.61 -28.52
CA ALA A 134 12.02 -28.81 -28.53
C ALA A 134 12.45 -30.00 -29.39
N GLN A 135 11.67 -31.08 -29.39
CA GLN A 135 11.94 -32.25 -30.26
C GLN A 135 11.73 -31.94 -31.74
N GLN A 136 10.74 -31.13 -32.07
CA GLN A 136 10.41 -30.72 -33.44
C GLN A 136 11.41 -29.70 -34.00
N ASN A 137 12.08 -28.92 -33.15
CA ASN A 137 13.01 -27.85 -33.54
C ASN A 137 14.42 -28.04 -32.93
N PRO A 138 15.09 -29.20 -33.09
CA PRO A 138 16.29 -29.57 -32.35
C PRO A 138 17.52 -28.68 -32.63
N ALA A 139 17.55 -28.00 -33.77
CA ALA A 139 18.64 -27.08 -34.14
C ALA A 139 18.49 -25.67 -33.50
N LEU A 140 17.26 -25.30 -33.16
CA LEU A 140 16.94 -23.96 -32.63
C LEU A 140 16.64 -23.95 -31.14
N THR A 141 16.42 -25.13 -30.53
CA THR A 141 15.87 -25.17 -29.18
C THR A 141 16.67 -26.03 -28.21
N LYS A 142 16.62 -25.60 -26.93
CA LYS A 142 17.13 -26.34 -25.77
C LYS A 142 16.20 -26.16 -24.60
N VAL A 143 15.72 -27.26 -24.02
CA VAL A 143 14.94 -27.21 -22.75
C VAL A 143 15.90 -27.13 -21.57
N VAL A 144 15.54 -26.30 -20.59
CA VAL A 144 16.27 -26.17 -19.32
C VAL A 144 15.26 -26.18 -18.18
N SER A 145 15.52 -26.99 -17.14
CA SER A 145 14.81 -26.87 -15.87
C SER A 145 15.50 -25.84 -15.00
N LEU A 146 14.74 -24.87 -14.48
CA LEU A 146 15.22 -23.85 -13.54
C LEU A 146 15.37 -24.44 -12.14
N GLY A 147 14.48 -25.34 -11.78
CA GLY A 147 14.36 -25.95 -10.47
C GLY A 147 13.01 -26.62 -10.29
N LYS A 148 12.63 -26.82 -9.05
CA LYS A 148 11.35 -27.43 -8.64
C LYS A 148 10.47 -26.42 -7.92
N THR A 149 9.16 -26.57 -8.11
CA THR A 149 8.14 -25.87 -7.32
C THR A 149 8.07 -26.41 -5.90
N VAL A 150 7.30 -25.76 -5.04
CA VAL A 150 7.04 -26.20 -3.66
C VAL A 150 6.47 -27.63 -3.59
N ARG A 151 5.73 -28.08 -4.62
CA ARG A 151 5.20 -29.45 -4.74
C ARG A 151 6.02 -30.36 -5.64
N GLY A 152 7.21 -29.92 -6.05
CA GLY A 152 8.21 -30.75 -6.74
C GLY A 152 8.06 -30.86 -8.25
N LYS A 153 7.23 -30.05 -8.91
CA LYS A 153 7.15 -29.98 -10.38
C LYS A 153 8.37 -29.27 -10.96
N ASP A 154 8.76 -29.64 -12.20
CA ASP A 154 9.80 -28.93 -12.92
C ASP A 154 9.29 -27.60 -13.46
N ILE A 155 10.09 -26.53 -13.25
CA ILE A 155 9.88 -25.25 -13.87
C ILE A 155 10.73 -25.22 -15.15
N LEU A 156 10.09 -25.33 -16.31
CA LEU A 156 10.79 -25.49 -17.60
C LEU A 156 10.82 -24.21 -18.41
N ALA A 157 12.00 -23.86 -18.91
CA ALA A 157 12.18 -22.83 -19.94
C ALA A 157 12.69 -23.42 -21.24
N LEU A 158 12.25 -22.84 -22.36
CA LEU A 158 12.75 -23.17 -23.69
C LEU A 158 13.65 -22.05 -24.20
N LYS A 159 14.93 -22.34 -24.39
CA LYS A 159 15.87 -21.50 -25.14
C LYS A 159 15.58 -21.63 -26.62
N VAL A 160 15.48 -20.51 -27.32
CA VAL A 160 15.35 -20.42 -28.78
C VAL A 160 16.45 -19.53 -29.33
N THR A 161 17.34 -20.11 -30.11
CA THR A 161 18.41 -19.42 -30.82
C THR A 161 19.04 -20.37 -31.86
N LYS A 162 19.71 -19.86 -32.83
CA LYS A 162 20.47 -20.72 -33.77
C LYS A 162 21.56 -21.50 -33.03
N ASN A 163 21.59 -22.81 -33.24
CA ASN A 163 22.51 -23.76 -32.61
C ASN A 163 22.37 -23.79 -31.08
N ALA A 164 21.13 -23.78 -30.57
CA ALA A 164 20.82 -23.59 -29.17
C ALA A 164 21.51 -24.57 -28.21
N LYS A 165 21.76 -25.81 -28.64
CA LYS A 165 22.43 -26.85 -27.84
C LYS A 165 23.96 -26.73 -27.82
N GLU A 166 24.54 -26.08 -28.84
CA GLU A 166 26.00 -25.96 -29.03
C GLU A 166 26.50 -24.69 -28.36
N ILE A 167 25.68 -23.66 -28.29
CA ILE A 167 26.03 -22.37 -27.71
C ILE A 167 25.81 -22.40 -26.20
N ARG A 168 26.82 -22.00 -25.42
CA ARG A 168 26.72 -21.84 -23.99
C ARG A 168 25.54 -20.87 -23.67
N ASP A 169 24.76 -21.19 -22.66
CA ASP A 169 23.67 -20.33 -22.19
C ASP A 169 24.24 -18.97 -21.76
N GLY A 170 23.60 -17.89 -22.19
CA GLY A 170 24.02 -16.52 -21.98
C GLY A 170 25.24 -16.09 -22.84
N ALA A 171 25.54 -16.79 -23.94
CA ALA A 171 26.66 -16.42 -24.84
C ALA A 171 26.30 -15.30 -25.82
N LYS A 172 25.02 -15.06 -26.04
CA LYS A 172 24.49 -13.92 -26.80
C LYS A 172 23.66 -13.03 -25.91
N PRO A 173 23.39 -11.77 -26.32
CA PRO A 173 22.37 -10.96 -25.67
C PRO A 173 21.06 -11.76 -25.52
N SER A 174 20.48 -11.75 -24.32
CA SER A 174 19.41 -12.66 -23.97
C SER A 174 18.16 -11.92 -23.54
N VAL A 175 16.99 -12.45 -23.91
CA VAL A 175 15.68 -11.92 -23.49
C VAL A 175 14.87 -13.03 -22.84
N LEU A 176 14.30 -12.73 -21.67
CA LEU A 176 13.37 -13.59 -20.96
C LEU A 176 11.93 -13.17 -21.25
N TYR A 177 11.12 -14.08 -21.76
CA TYR A 177 9.66 -13.98 -21.80
C TYR A 177 9.09 -14.93 -20.78
N MET A 178 8.53 -14.42 -19.72
CA MET A 178 7.94 -15.22 -18.66
C MET A 178 6.49 -14.83 -18.41
N SER A 179 5.76 -15.73 -17.79
CA SER A 179 4.35 -15.56 -17.50
C SER A 179 3.90 -16.39 -16.33
N ASN A 180 2.68 -16.13 -15.86
CA ASN A 180 1.98 -16.91 -14.88
C ASN A 180 2.71 -17.07 -13.54
N GLN A 181 3.23 -15.97 -13.00
CA GLN A 181 3.58 -15.90 -11.58
C GLN A 181 2.32 -16.03 -10.72
N HIS A 182 1.23 -15.40 -11.18
CA HIS A 182 -0.08 -15.52 -10.56
C HIS A 182 -0.93 -16.55 -11.32
N ALA A 183 -1.41 -17.53 -10.60
CA ALA A 183 -2.00 -18.72 -11.18
C ALA A 183 -3.29 -18.49 -11.98
N ARG A 184 -4.12 -17.49 -11.59
CA ARG A 184 -5.40 -17.14 -12.24
C ARG A 184 -5.28 -16.47 -13.59
N GLU A 185 -4.11 -16.00 -13.97
CA GLU A 185 -3.83 -15.19 -15.15
C GLU A 185 -3.63 -16.05 -16.41
N TRP A 186 -4.66 -16.75 -16.80
CA TRP A 186 -4.59 -17.79 -17.86
C TRP A 186 -4.19 -17.28 -19.25
N ILE A 187 -4.41 -15.98 -19.54
CA ILE A 187 -4.02 -15.40 -20.83
C ILE A 187 -2.50 -15.27 -20.99
N THR A 188 -1.76 -15.14 -19.88
CA THR A 188 -0.33 -14.86 -19.91
C THR A 188 0.50 -16.05 -20.43
N PRO A 189 0.26 -17.33 -20.04
CA PRO A 189 0.89 -18.47 -20.69
C PRO A 189 0.58 -18.55 -22.18
N GLU A 190 -0.62 -18.20 -22.61
CA GLU A 190 -0.99 -18.22 -24.03
C GLU A 190 -0.21 -17.16 -24.83
N MET A 191 0.02 -15.96 -24.23
CA MET A 191 0.88 -14.96 -24.86
C MET A 191 2.29 -15.50 -25.07
N THR A 192 2.94 -16.00 -24.03
CA THR A 192 4.31 -16.52 -24.10
C THR A 192 4.42 -17.74 -25.02
N ARG A 193 3.44 -18.63 -24.97
CA ARG A 193 3.35 -19.82 -25.85
C ARG A 193 3.23 -19.45 -27.32
N ARG A 194 2.33 -18.52 -27.66
CA ARG A 194 2.12 -18.06 -29.03
C ARG A 194 3.34 -17.32 -29.56
N LEU A 195 4.00 -16.52 -28.74
CA LEU A 195 5.23 -15.82 -29.10
C LEU A 195 6.36 -16.82 -29.41
N MET A 196 6.50 -17.88 -28.61
CA MET A 196 7.44 -18.96 -28.86
C MET A 196 7.22 -19.60 -30.24
N HIS A 197 5.99 -19.97 -30.58
CA HIS A 197 5.66 -20.53 -31.87
C HIS A 197 5.83 -19.52 -33.01
N HIS A 198 5.41 -18.27 -32.84
CA HIS A 198 5.57 -17.20 -33.82
C HIS A 198 7.04 -17.01 -34.21
N VAL A 199 7.93 -17.04 -33.24
CA VAL A 199 9.38 -16.95 -33.47
C VAL A 199 9.92 -18.19 -34.20
N LEU A 200 9.54 -19.38 -33.79
CA LEU A 200 9.98 -20.63 -34.42
C LEU A 200 9.46 -20.80 -35.85
N ASP A 201 8.19 -20.49 -36.09
CA ASP A 201 7.55 -20.57 -37.39
C ASP A 201 8.03 -19.48 -38.37
N GLY A 202 8.42 -18.31 -37.86
CA GLY A 202 8.98 -17.21 -38.61
C GLY A 202 10.43 -17.40 -39.02
N TYR A 203 11.20 -18.22 -38.31
CA TYR A 203 12.63 -18.45 -38.61
C TYR A 203 12.87 -19.00 -40.03
N GLY A 204 13.74 -18.35 -40.77
CA GLY A 204 14.00 -18.67 -42.17
C GLY A 204 12.94 -18.19 -43.16
N LYS A 205 11.82 -17.61 -42.71
CA LYS A 205 10.73 -17.09 -43.52
C LYS A 205 10.59 -15.57 -43.39
N ASP A 206 10.69 -15.08 -42.18
CA ASP A 206 10.68 -13.66 -41.84
C ASP A 206 12.11 -13.21 -41.55
N GLN A 207 12.58 -12.14 -42.26
CA GLN A 207 13.95 -11.63 -42.13
C GLN A 207 14.21 -11.02 -40.74
N ARG A 208 13.23 -10.35 -40.18
CA ARG A 208 13.29 -9.75 -38.83
C ARG A 208 13.47 -10.81 -37.77
N ILE A 209 12.58 -11.80 -37.77
CA ILE A 209 12.60 -12.91 -36.80
C ILE A 209 13.90 -13.74 -36.97
N THR A 210 14.31 -14.00 -38.20
CA THR A 210 15.56 -14.73 -38.45
C THR A 210 16.77 -13.97 -37.90
N GLY A 211 16.83 -12.64 -38.11
CA GLY A 211 17.88 -11.79 -37.55
C GLY A 211 17.92 -11.82 -36.03
N ILE A 212 16.76 -11.74 -35.38
CA ILE A 212 16.63 -11.85 -33.91
C ILE A 212 17.17 -13.19 -33.42
N VAL A 213 16.67 -14.32 -33.94
CA VAL A 213 17.09 -15.67 -33.51
C VAL A 213 18.56 -15.95 -33.79
N ASP A 214 19.12 -15.38 -34.86
CA ASP A 214 20.55 -15.51 -35.18
C ASP A 214 21.43 -14.71 -34.24
N SER A 215 21.02 -13.55 -33.75
CA SER A 215 21.82 -12.62 -32.95
C SER A 215 21.58 -12.70 -31.43
N THR A 216 20.44 -13.24 -30.98
CA THR A 216 20.03 -13.25 -29.56
C THR A 216 19.69 -14.66 -29.06
N GLU A 217 19.57 -14.81 -27.75
CA GLU A 217 18.97 -15.96 -27.09
C GLU A 217 17.61 -15.54 -26.54
N LEU A 218 16.53 -16.13 -27.06
CA LEU A 218 15.17 -15.94 -26.54
C LEU A 218 14.83 -17.10 -25.61
N TRP A 219 14.34 -16.78 -24.44
CA TRP A 219 13.98 -17.76 -23.42
C TRP A 219 12.50 -17.63 -23.09
N PHE A 220 11.77 -18.75 -23.18
CA PHE A 220 10.32 -18.81 -22.96
C PHE A 220 10.01 -19.63 -21.72
N LEU A 221 9.50 -18.99 -20.68
CA LEU A 221 9.04 -19.60 -19.43
C LEU A 221 7.50 -19.49 -19.39
N LEU A 222 6.81 -20.55 -19.77
CA LEU A 222 5.35 -20.52 -19.94
C LEU A 222 4.57 -20.48 -18.63
N SER A 223 5.17 -20.89 -17.51
CA SER A 223 4.61 -20.71 -16.18
C SER A 223 5.73 -20.67 -15.15
N ALA A 224 5.79 -19.58 -14.39
CA ALA A 224 6.65 -19.44 -13.22
C ALA A 224 6.02 -20.11 -11.96
N ASN A 225 4.72 -20.44 -12.00
CA ASN A 225 3.93 -21.04 -10.92
C ASN A 225 3.17 -22.29 -11.40
N PRO A 226 3.85 -23.37 -11.79
CA PRO A 226 3.20 -24.57 -12.30
C PRO A 226 2.23 -25.24 -11.32
N ASP A 227 2.46 -25.17 -10.02
CA ASP A 227 1.58 -25.75 -9.02
C ASP A 227 0.26 -24.99 -8.90
N GLY A 228 0.34 -23.67 -8.69
CA GLY A 228 -0.83 -22.82 -8.61
C GLY A 228 -1.65 -22.86 -9.90
N TYR A 229 -0.98 -22.84 -11.06
CA TYR A 229 -1.65 -22.91 -12.36
C TYR A 229 -2.44 -24.20 -12.55
N ASP A 230 -1.85 -25.37 -12.26
CA ASP A 230 -2.59 -26.63 -12.31
C ASP A 230 -3.76 -26.68 -11.30
N TYR A 231 -3.60 -26.03 -10.14
CA TYR A 231 -4.66 -25.93 -9.13
C TYR A 231 -5.87 -25.15 -9.66
N THR A 232 -5.64 -24.08 -10.46
CA THR A 232 -6.74 -23.33 -11.08
C THR A 232 -7.51 -24.13 -12.15
N HIS A 233 -6.93 -25.24 -12.66
CA HIS A 233 -7.56 -26.14 -13.62
C HIS A 233 -8.16 -27.39 -12.96
N ALA A 234 -7.81 -27.68 -11.72
CA ALA A 234 -8.25 -28.89 -11.03
C ALA A 234 -9.75 -28.82 -10.66
N PRO A 235 -10.49 -29.94 -10.72
CA PRO A 235 -11.91 -29.98 -10.36
C PRO A 235 -12.19 -29.60 -8.89
N ASP A 236 -11.23 -29.83 -8.02
CA ASP A 236 -11.24 -29.53 -6.58
C ASP A 236 -10.36 -28.32 -6.24
N GLY A 237 -9.91 -27.59 -7.25
CA GLY A 237 -9.11 -26.37 -7.12
C GLY A 237 -9.95 -25.10 -7.22
N GLN A 238 -9.28 -23.97 -7.08
CA GLN A 238 -9.91 -22.66 -7.17
C GLN A 238 -9.45 -21.91 -8.43
N ARG A 239 -10.40 -21.63 -9.35
CA ARG A 239 -10.10 -20.95 -10.63
C ARG A 239 -9.43 -19.60 -10.47
N LEU A 240 -9.75 -18.88 -9.41
CA LEU A 240 -9.25 -17.53 -9.14
C LEU A 240 -8.08 -17.47 -8.16
N TRP A 241 -7.44 -18.62 -7.90
CA TRP A 241 -6.26 -18.70 -7.05
C TRP A 241 -5.07 -17.95 -7.68
N ARG A 242 -4.43 -17.08 -6.90
CA ARG A 242 -3.30 -16.22 -7.32
C ARG A 242 -1.94 -16.82 -6.96
N LYS A 243 -1.77 -17.20 -5.70
CA LYS A 243 -0.49 -17.53 -5.05
C LYS A 243 0.08 -18.89 -5.49
N ASN A 244 1.27 -19.27 -5.01
CA ASN A 244 1.75 -20.64 -5.15
C ASN A 244 0.99 -21.59 -4.19
N LEU A 245 1.39 -22.85 -4.09
CA LEU A 245 0.71 -23.84 -3.25
C LEU A 245 1.53 -24.21 -2.01
N ARG A 246 2.16 -23.25 -1.35
CA ARG A 246 2.73 -23.47 -0.03
C ARG A 246 1.60 -23.71 0.97
N ASP A 247 1.65 -24.83 1.66
CA ASP A 247 0.85 -25.09 2.86
C ASP A 247 1.48 -24.29 4.01
N THR A 248 0.90 -23.16 4.34
CA THR A 248 1.49 -22.16 5.24
C THR A 248 1.27 -22.53 6.70
N ASP A 249 0.13 -23.13 7.03
CA ASP A 249 -0.22 -23.56 8.38
C ASP A 249 0.11 -25.02 8.68
N GLY A 250 0.42 -25.82 7.64
CA GLY A 250 0.84 -27.21 7.75
C GLY A 250 -0.32 -28.20 7.97
N ASP A 251 -1.55 -27.84 7.62
CA ASP A 251 -2.73 -28.67 7.83
C ASP A 251 -2.93 -29.71 6.69
N GLY A 252 -2.16 -29.61 5.61
CA GLY A 252 -2.18 -30.51 4.44
C GLY A 252 -3.26 -30.18 3.41
N LYS A 253 -3.94 -29.05 3.54
CA LYS A 253 -4.93 -28.53 2.58
C LYS A 253 -4.42 -27.24 1.97
N ILE A 254 -5.16 -26.73 1.00
CA ILE A 254 -4.93 -25.38 0.46
C ILE A 254 -6.20 -24.57 0.65
N ALA A 255 -6.09 -23.50 1.43
CA ALA A 255 -7.15 -22.60 1.81
C ALA A 255 -6.71 -21.13 1.64
N ALA A 256 -7.57 -20.17 1.92
CA ALA A 256 -7.30 -18.74 1.74
C ALA A 256 -6.06 -18.23 2.50
N GLY A 257 -5.74 -18.85 3.65
CA GLY A 257 -4.52 -18.53 4.45
C GLY A 257 -3.22 -19.12 3.92
N ASP A 258 -3.26 -19.84 2.78
CA ASP A 258 -2.09 -20.51 2.21
C ASP A 258 -1.54 -19.82 0.98
N GLY A 259 -0.36 -20.30 0.57
CA GLY A 259 0.36 -19.78 -0.57
C GLY A 259 1.11 -18.47 -0.29
N VAL A 260 2.09 -18.21 -1.14
CA VAL A 260 2.89 -16.99 -1.16
C VAL A 260 2.74 -16.32 -2.51
N ASP A 261 2.60 -15.01 -2.55
CA ASP A 261 2.68 -14.24 -3.78
C ASP A 261 4.13 -14.22 -4.28
N LEU A 262 4.37 -14.92 -5.39
CA LEU A 262 5.70 -15.05 -5.97
C LEU A 262 6.26 -13.70 -6.46
N ASN A 263 5.38 -12.73 -6.76
CA ASN A 263 5.77 -11.37 -7.16
C ASN A 263 5.85 -10.40 -5.98
N ARG A 264 5.96 -10.90 -4.75
CA ARG A 264 6.26 -10.17 -3.52
C ARG A 264 7.37 -10.83 -2.70
N ASN A 265 7.96 -11.92 -3.21
CA ASN A 265 8.89 -12.77 -2.46
C ASN A 265 10.37 -12.58 -2.84
N PHE A 266 10.71 -11.75 -3.82
CA PHE A 266 12.11 -11.46 -4.18
C PHE A 266 12.81 -10.65 -3.10
N ALA A 267 14.16 -10.76 -3.03
CA ALA A 267 14.93 -10.19 -1.94
C ALA A 267 15.08 -8.66 -2.01
N TYR A 268 15.04 -8.07 -3.20
CA TYR A 268 15.18 -6.63 -3.35
C TYR A 268 13.96 -5.92 -2.75
N ARG A 269 14.21 -5.03 -1.78
CA ARG A 269 13.17 -4.27 -1.05
C ARG A 269 12.09 -5.14 -0.39
N TRP A 270 12.31 -6.43 -0.18
CA TRP A 270 11.35 -7.31 0.47
C TRP A 270 10.92 -6.76 1.83
N GLY A 271 9.61 -6.64 2.04
CA GLY A 271 9.06 -6.12 3.29
C GLY A 271 9.56 -4.70 3.62
N TYR A 272 9.79 -3.87 2.60
CA TYR A 272 10.20 -2.47 2.80
C TYR A 272 9.21 -1.71 3.68
N ASP A 273 7.92 -2.00 3.50
CA ASP A 273 6.79 -1.57 4.32
C ASP A 273 5.72 -2.66 4.35
N ASN A 274 4.54 -2.36 4.88
CA ASN A 274 3.38 -3.25 4.86
C ASN A 274 2.29 -2.80 3.87
N GLU A 275 2.59 -1.82 3.01
CA GLU A 275 1.68 -1.31 1.98
C GLU A 275 1.95 -1.96 0.62
N GLY A 276 3.21 -2.02 0.20
CA GLY A 276 3.61 -2.66 -1.06
C GLY A 276 3.59 -4.19 -1.05
N SER A 277 3.46 -4.82 0.11
CA SER A 277 3.25 -6.27 0.31
C SER A 277 2.75 -6.55 1.72
N SER A 278 2.03 -7.65 1.90
CA SER A 278 1.44 -8.01 3.19
C SER A 278 2.28 -9.03 3.98
N PRO A 279 2.41 -8.89 5.30
CA PRO A 279 2.91 -9.95 6.17
C PRO A 279 1.84 -10.99 6.54
N ASN A 280 0.56 -10.75 6.20
CA ASN A 280 -0.56 -11.63 6.55
C ASN A 280 -0.73 -12.74 5.51
N PRO A 281 -0.66 -14.03 5.89
CA PRO A 281 -0.86 -15.17 4.98
C PRO A 281 -2.20 -15.18 4.24
N ALA A 282 -3.25 -14.62 4.83
CA ALA A 282 -4.56 -14.54 4.21
C ALA A 282 -4.65 -13.50 3.07
N SER A 283 -3.66 -12.61 2.96
CA SER A 283 -3.60 -11.62 1.87
C SER A 283 -3.20 -12.27 0.54
N GLU A 284 -3.77 -11.77 -0.53
CA GLU A 284 -3.36 -12.12 -1.90
C GLU A 284 -1.91 -11.69 -2.20
N THR A 285 -1.44 -10.61 -1.52
CA THR A 285 -0.08 -10.07 -1.65
C THR A 285 0.87 -10.53 -0.54
N TYR A 286 0.60 -11.68 0.07
CA TYR A 286 1.45 -12.24 1.13
C TYR A 286 2.86 -12.52 0.63
N ARG A 287 3.84 -11.82 1.22
CA ARG A 287 5.26 -11.84 0.80
C ARG A 287 6.07 -13.06 1.24
N GLY A 288 5.44 -14.00 1.96
CA GLY A 288 6.14 -15.14 2.55
C GLY A 288 6.83 -14.81 3.88
N PRO A 289 7.35 -15.84 4.58
CA PRO A 289 7.98 -15.70 5.90
C PRO A 289 9.38 -15.06 5.86
N ALA A 290 10.02 -15.03 4.69
CA ALA A 290 11.35 -14.46 4.49
C ALA A 290 11.57 -14.12 3.01
N PRO A 291 12.52 -13.23 2.68
CA PRO A 291 12.87 -12.96 1.29
C PRO A 291 13.36 -14.25 0.62
N SER A 292 12.91 -14.49 -0.60
CA SER A 292 13.22 -15.68 -1.38
C SER A 292 12.93 -17.00 -0.63
N SER A 293 11.84 -17.03 0.15
CA SER A 293 11.43 -18.25 0.86
C SER A 293 10.90 -19.33 -0.08
N GLU A 294 10.43 -18.94 -1.27
CA GLU A 294 9.77 -19.85 -2.21
C GLU A 294 10.78 -20.45 -3.19
N PRO A 295 10.73 -21.77 -3.41
CA PRO A 295 11.63 -22.43 -4.34
C PRO A 295 11.48 -21.93 -5.78
N GLU A 296 10.29 -21.51 -6.19
CA GLU A 296 10.01 -20.89 -7.48
C GLU A 296 10.77 -19.58 -7.64
N THR A 297 10.71 -18.70 -6.63
CA THR A 297 11.43 -17.42 -6.61
C THR A 297 12.95 -17.64 -6.63
N VAL A 298 13.45 -18.58 -5.81
CA VAL A 298 14.89 -18.94 -5.79
C VAL A 298 15.36 -19.45 -7.15
N ALA A 299 14.55 -20.31 -7.78
CA ALA A 299 14.87 -20.91 -9.08
C ALA A 299 14.95 -19.84 -10.18
N LEU A 300 13.99 -18.91 -10.19
CA LEU A 300 13.94 -17.83 -11.17
C LEU A 300 15.11 -16.86 -10.99
N ASP A 301 15.34 -16.36 -9.77
CA ASP A 301 16.47 -15.47 -9.46
C ASP A 301 17.83 -16.08 -9.81
N ALA A 302 18.04 -17.36 -9.48
CA ALA A 302 19.25 -18.09 -9.85
C ALA A 302 19.40 -18.26 -11.37
N PHE A 303 18.29 -18.44 -12.08
CA PHE A 303 18.29 -18.54 -13.53
C PHE A 303 18.65 -17.21 -14.18
N GLU A 304 18.06 -16.12 -13.74
CA GLU A 304 18.38 -14.77 -14.25
C GLU A 304 19.85 -14.44 -14.06
N LYS A 305 20.39 -14.66 -12.87
CA LYS A 305 21.82 -14.47 -12.57
C LYS A 305 22.74 -15.33 -13.42
N ARG A 306 22.36 -16.57 -13.67
CA ARG A 306 23.16 -17.50 -14.46
C ARG A 306 23.23 -17.16 -15.95
N ILE A 307 22.12 -16.69 -16.52
CA ILE A 307 22.03 -16.34 -17.93
C ILE A 307 22.60 -14.94 -18.17
N GLY A 308 22.29 -13.98 -17.28
CA GLY A 308 22.65 -12.58 -17.44
C GLY A 308 21.82 -11.93 -18.55
N PHE A 309 20.52 -11.97 -18.40
CA PHE A 309 19.59 -11.40 -19.37
C PHE A 309 19.82 -9.90 -19.54
N THR A 310 19.62 -9.44 -20.77
CA THR A 310 19.66 -8.01 -21.12
C THR A 310 18.31 -7.37 -20.85
N TYR A 311 17.23 -8.04 -21.30
CA TYR A 311 15.86 -7.60 -21.15
C TYR A 311 14.96 -8.77 -20.69
N GLY A 312 13.87 -8.43 -20.05
CA GLY A 312 12.80 -9.35 -19.70
C GLY A 312 11.41 -8.75 -19.94
N ILE A 313 10.44 -9.62 -20.23
CA ILE A 313 9.03 -9.30 -20.23
C ILE A 313 8.34 -10.34 -19.34
N ASN A 314 7.72 -9.87 -18.27
CA ASN A 314 6.93 -10.65 -17.33
C ASN A 314 5.45 -10.37 -17.58
N TYR A 315 4.77 -11.25 -18.30
CA TYR A 315 3.36 -11.09 -18.61
C TYR A 315 2.49 -11.37 -17.41
N HIS A 316 1.75 -10.37 -17.00
CA HIS A 316 0.68 -10.38 -16.02
C HIS A 316 -0.66 -10.02 -16.65
N SER A 317 -1.71 -10.04 -15.88
CA SER A 317 -3.05 -9.54 -16.20
C SER A 317 -3.82 -9.26 -14.88
N ALA A 318 -4.85 -8.39 -14.87
CA ALA A 318 -5.51 -7.83 -16.03
C ALA A 318 -5.84 -6.35 -15.76
N ALA A 319 -5.14 -5.42 -16.41
CA ALA A 319 -5.34 -4.00 -16.19
C ALA A 319 -5.05 -3.12 -17.43
N GLU A 320 -4.58 -3.70 -18.55
CA GLU A 320 -4.23 -2.97 -19.79
C GLU A 320 -3.15 -1.91 -19.55
N LEU A 321 -2.15 -2.25 -18.71
CA LEU A 321 -1.00 -1.40 -18.40
C LEU A 321 0.28 -1.98 -19.01
N LEU A 322 1.26 -1.14 -19.26
CA LEU A 322 2.61 -1.54 -19.58
C LEU A 322 3.56 -0.94 -18.54
N LEU A 323 3.82 -1.71 -17.50
CA LEU A 323 4.55 -1.26 -16.32
C LEU A 323 6.06 -1.48 -16.48
N TYR A 324 6.84 -0.61 -15.82
CA TYR A 324 8.28 -0.73 -15.64
C TYR A 324 8.70 -0.11 -14.31
N GLY A 325 9.86 -0.49 -13.75
CA GLY A 325 10.33 -0.03 -12.44
C GLY A 325 10.53 1.49 -12.36
N VAL A 326 10.42 2.07 -11.21
CA VAL A 326 10.53 1.60 -9.83
C VAL A 326 9.14 1.31 -9.22
N GLY A 327 8.99 0.17 -8.54
CA GLY A 327 7.73 -0.20 -7.90
C GLY A 327 7.62 0.21 -6.43
N TRP A 328 8.72 0.29 -5.68
CA TRP A 328 8.71 0.45 -4.23
C TRP A 328 8.63 1.89 -3.72
N GLN A 329 8.83 2.88 -4.59
CA GLN A 329 8.77 4.31 -4.23
C GLN A 329 8.12 5.13 -5.33
N VAL A 330 7.17 5.97 -4.97
CA VAL A 330 6.39 6.78 -5.90
C VAL A 330 7.23 7.85 -6.57
N ALA A 331 6.95 8.12 -7.86
CA ALA A 331 7.53 9.20 -8.66
C ALA A 331 9.06 9.29 -8.57
N THR A 332 9.73 8.13 -8.58
CA THR A 332 11.19 8.04 -8.51
C THR A 332 11.75 7.70 -9.89
N PRO A 333 12.20 8.69 -10.67
CA PRO A 333 12.78 8.46 -11.99
C PRO A 333 14.14 7.77 -11.87
N THR A 334 14.46 6.95 -12.88
CA THR A 334 15.77 6.30 -13.01
C THR A 334 16.48 6.79 -14.26
N PRO A 335 17.81 6.69 -14.33
CA PRO A 335 18.54 7.02 -15.55
C PRO A 335 18.11 6.22 -16.78
N ASP A 336 17.66 4.98 -16.62
CA ASP A 336 17.21 4.12 -17.73
C ASP A 336 15.75 4.37 -18.17
N ASP A 337 15.01 5.26 -17.51
CA ASP A 337 13.64 5.64 -17.91
C ASP A 337 13.55 6.06 -19.39
N VAL A 338 14.62 6.63 -19.94
CA VAL A 338 14.66 7.01 -21.35
C VAL A 338 14.54 5.79 -22.27
N LEU A 339 15.03 4.62 -21.86
CA LEU A 339 14.90 3.37 -22.60
C LEU A 339 13.52 2.75 -22.39
N TYR A 340 13.06 2.71 -21.14
CA TYR A 340 11.71 2.23 -20.83
C TYR A 340 10.66 2.98 -21.64
N LYS A 341 10.70 4.31 -21.63
CA LYS A 341 9.78 5.17 -22.40
C LYS A 341 9.92 5.00 -23.91
N ALA A 342 11.16 4.83 -24.42
CA ALA A 342 11.35 4.60 -25.84
C ALA A 342 10.74 3.27 -26.31
N LEU A 343 10.78 2.23 -25.49
CA LEU A 343 10.24 0.90 -25.82
C LEU A 343 8.76 0.76 -25.50
N ALA A 344 8.32 1.21 -24.33
CA ALA A 344 6.92 1.12 -23.88
C ALA A 344 5.99 2.12 -24.61
N GLY A 345 6.55 3.21 -25.09
CA GLY A 345 5.76 4.29 -25.67
C GLY A 345 5.32 5.33 -24.64
N THR A 346 4.32 6.10 -25.02
CA THR A 346 3.64 7.09 -24.18
C THR A 346 2.16 6.79 -24.12
N PRO A 347 1.39 7.36 -23.16
CA PRO A 347 -0.07 7.17 -23.11
C PRO A 347 -0.77 7.47 -24.43
N ASP A 348 -0.30 8.50 -25.17
CA ASP A 348 -0.86 8.87 -26.47
C ASP A 348 -0.37 7.99 -27.64
N ASN A 349 0.74 7.27 -27.46
CA ASN A 349 1.35 6.41 -28.47
C ASN A 349 1.98 5.16 -27.82
N PRO A 350 1.16 4.27 -27.25
CA PRO A 350 1.65 3.10 -26.53
C PRO A 350 2.19 2.01 -27.47
N ALA A 351 3.21 1.29 -27.04
CA ALA A 351 3.81 0.18 -27.79
C ALA A 351 2.86 -1.03 -27.94
N VAL A 352 1.94 -1.19 -27.00
CA VAL A 352 0.84 -2.15 -27.06
C VAL A 352 -0.45 -1.36 -27.18
N PRO A 353 -1.17 -1.45 -28.31
CA PRO A 353 -2.39 -0.67 -28.51
C PRO A 353 -3.46 -0.92 -27.43
N GLY A 354 -3.95 0.15 -26.81
CA GLY A 354 -4.93 0.11 -25.73
C GLY A 354 -4.35 -0.01 -24.33
N TYR A 355 -3.03 -0.18 -24.19
CA TYR A 355 -2.37 -0.22 -22.87
C TYR A 355 -1.88 1.17 -22.48
N HIS A 356 -1.75 1.40 -21.19
CA HIS A 356 -1.19 2.64 -20.64
C HIS A 356 0.23 2.39 -20.12
N PRO A 357 1.27 2.92 -20.77
CA PRO A 357 2.66 2.84 -20.28
C PRO A 357 2.86 3.74 -19.09
N GLN A 358 3.38 3.18 -17.98
CA GLN A 358 3.67 3.96 -16.77
C GLN A 358 4.69 3.28 -15.86
N VAL A 359 5.24 4.05 -14.93
CA VAL A 359 6.06 3.51 -13.83
C VAL A 359 5.15 2.70 -12.90
N SER A 360 5.63 1.55 -12.44
CA SER A 360 4.86 0.60 -11.61
C SER A 360 4.28 1.25 -10.35
N SER A 361 5.04 2.15 -9.70
CA SER A 361 4.62 2.86 -8.50
C SER A 361 3.67 4.05 -8.73
N GLU A 362 3.34 4.42 -9.96
CA GLU A 362 2.42 5.55 -10.20
C GLU A 362 1.00 5.25 -9.73
N LEU A 363 0.64 3.99 -9.70
CA LEU A 363 -0.66 3.57 -9.20
C LEU A 363 -0.61 3.33 -7.68
N TYR A 364 0.30 2.43 -7.27
CA TYR A 364 0.55 2.05 -5.87
C TYR A 364 1.97 1.49 -5.74
N THR A 365 2.54 1.55 -4.55
CA THR A 365 3.84 0.94 -4.29
C THR A 365 3.75 -0.57 -4.19
N THR A 366 4.82 -1.25 -4.62
CA THR A 366 5.03 -2.70 -4.45
C THR A 366 6.44 -2.94 -3.90
N ASN A 367 6.65 -4.05 -3.22
CA ASN A 367 7.99 -4.41 -2.76
C ASN A 367 8.22 -5.92 -2.81
N GLY A 368 9.48 -6.32 -3.04
CA GLY A 368 9.84 -7.72 -3.25
C GLY A 368 9.40 -8.30 -4.61
N GLU A 369 9.24 -7.46 -5.62
CA GLU A 369 8.77 -7.80 -6.96
C GLU A 369 9.89 -8.25 -7.91
N ALA A 370 9.51 -8.90 -9.00
CA ALA A 370 10.43 -9.48 -9.98
C ALA A 370 11.21 -8.42 -10.77
N ASP A 371 10.56 -7.36 -11.24
CA ASP A 371 11.18 -6.29 -12.04
C ASP A 371 12.18 -5.47 -11.23
N GLY A 372 11.88 -5.14 -9.97
CA GLY A 372 12.84 -4.51 -9.08
C GLY A 372 14.07 -5.38 -8.80
N GLN A 373 13.89 -6.70 -8.58
CA GLN A 373 14.99 -7.65 -8.43
C GLN A 373 15.82 -7.75 -9.72
N ALA A 374 15.15 -7.85 -10.87
CA ALA A 374 15.78 -7.96 -12.19
C ALA A 374 16.68 -6.76 -12.48
N ALA A 375 16.17 -5.54 -12.37
CA ALA A 375 16.90 -4.32 -12.69
C ALA A 375 18.03 -4.05 -11.68
N ASN A 376 17.73 -4.12 -10.38
CA ASN A 376 18.63 -3.65 -9.34
C ASN A 376 19.66 -4.69 -8.86
N VAL A 377 19.38 -5.98 -9.07
CA VAL A 377 20.26 -7.07 -8.59
C VAL A 377 20.81 -7.89 -9.73
N ASN A 378 19.99 -8.24 -10.72
CA ASN A 378 20.36 -9.17 -11.79
C ASN A 378 20.87 -8.46 -13.05
N GLY A 379 20.70 -7.14 -13.18
CA GLY A 379 21.19 -6.34 -14.29
C GLY A 379 20.36 -6.51 -15.57
N MET A 380 19.07 -6.82 -15.46
CA MET A 380 18.13 -7.02 -16.55
C MET A 380 17.04 -5.96 -16.51
N MET A 381 16.82 -5.22 -17.57
CA MET A 381 15.66 -4.35 -17.70
C MET A 381 14.41 -5.21 -17.93
N MET A 382 13.40 -5.06 -17.10
CA MET A 382 12.17 -5.82 -17.19
C MET A 382 10.96 -4.92 -17.38
N PHE A 383 10.03 -5.39 -18.21
CA PHE A 383 8.70 -4.82 -18.39
C PHE A 383 7.65 -5.79 -17.84
N THR A 384 6.59 -5.25 -17.29
CA THR A 384 5.44 -6.01 -16.78
C THR A 384 4.18 -5.55 -17.49
N PRO A 385 3.82 -6.16 -18.65
CA PRO A 385 2.51 -5.94 -19.25
C PRO A 385 1.43 -6.57 -18.37
N GLU A 386 0.53 -5.75 -17.84
CA GLU A 386 -0.75 -6.15 -17.26
C GLU A 386 -1.74 -6.28 -18.40
N MET A 387 -1.90 -7.49 -18.93
CA MET A 387 -2.66 -7.75 -20.14
C MET A 387 -4.15 -7.40 -19.98
N THR A 388 -4.89 -7.55 -21.09
CA THR A 388 -6.31 -7.27 -21.19
C THR A 388 -7.18 -7.98 -20.15
N THR A 389 -8.32 -7.42 -19.82
CA THR A 389 -9.38 -8.08 -19.04
C THR A 389 -10.22 -9.00 -19.93
N CYS A 390 -11.00 -9.90 -19.32
CA CYS A 390 -12.01 -10.67 -20.04
C CYS A 390 -12.96 -9.77 -20.83
N GLN A 391 -13.42 -8.67 -20.23
CA GLN A 391 -14.36 -7.74 -20.82
C GLN A 391 -13.79 -7.06 -22.07
N THR A 392 -12.53 -6.63 -22.01
CA THR A 392 -11.87 -5.96 -23.13
C THR A 392 -11.50 -6.97 -24.22
N ALA A 393 -10.97 -8.15 -23.84
CA ALA A 393 -10.72 -9.23 -24.80
C ALA A 393 -11.98 -9.61 -25.58
N SER A 394 -13.14 -9.65 -24.92
CA SER A 394 -14.45 -9.94 -25.53
C SER A 394 -14.92 -8.87 -26.53
N ARG A 395 -14.32 -7.69 -26.55
CA ARG A 395 -14.65 -6.59 -27.47
C ARG A 395 -13.74 -6.54 -28.70
N ILE A 396 -12.70 -7.36 -28.76
CA ILE A 396 -11.75 -7.42 -29.89
C ILE A 396 -12.49 -7.71 -31.21
N ASP A 397 -13.50 -8.59 -31.17
CA ASP A 397 -14.41 -8.85 -32.27
C ASP A 397 -15.87 -8.72 -31.80
N PRO A 398 -16.51 -7.57 -32.08
CA PRO A 398 -17.91 -7.34 -31.69
C PRO A 398 -18.93 -8.32 -32.29
N ASP A 399 -18.58 -9.00 -33.36
CA ASP A 399 -19.45 -10.00 -34.02
C ASP A 399 -19.28 -11.41 -33.47
N ASP A 400 -18.30 -11.63 -32.59
CA ASP A 400 -18.08 -12.91 -31.92
C ASP A 400 -19.27 -13.28 -30.99
N ARG A 401 -19.41 -14.59 -30.79
CA ARG A 401 -20.43 -15.14 -29.89
C ARG A 401 -20.16 -14.87 -28.39
N TRP A 402 -18.89 -14.62 -28.02
CA TRP A 402 -18.50 -14.26 -26.67
C TRP A 402 -18.70 -12.77 -26.45
N LYS A 403 -19.33 -12.39 -25.35
CA LYS A 403 -19.66 -11.00 -25.04
C LYS A 403 -19.09 -10.63 -23.65
N PRO A 404 -18.91 -9.34 -23.37
CA PRO A 404 -18.48 -8.88 -22.04
C PRO A 404 -19.35 -9.40 -20.90
N GLU A 405 -20.65 -9.62 -21.15
CA GLU A 405 -21.60 -10.15 -20.16
C GLU A 405 -21.38 -11.63 -19.84
N ASP A 406 -20.60 -12.34 -20.65
CA ASP A 406 -20.19 -13.72 -20.39
C ASP A 406 -18.99 -13.80 -19.43
N CYS A 407 -18.35 -12.67 -19.13
CA CYS A 407 -17.21 -12.59 -18.24
C CYS A 407 -17.63 -12.70 -16.76
N ARG A 408 -17.12 -13.72 -16.08
CA ARG A 408 -17.30 -13.88 -14.62
C ARG A 408 -16.42 -12.94 -13.82
N SER A 409 -15.22 -12.66 -14.34
CA SER A 409 -14.25 -11.75 -13.79
C SER A 409 -13.34 -11.25 -14.90
N GLY A 410 -12.51 -10.25 -14.63
CA GLY A 410 -11.42 -9.83 -15.51
C GLY A 410 -10.50 -10.98 -15.90
N PHE A 411 -10.33 -11.98 -15.01
CA PHE A 411 -9.47 -13.15 -15.23
C PHE A 411 -10.16 -14.35 -15.89
N ASN A 412 -11.45 -14.29 -16.15
CA ASN A 412 -12.17 -15.35 -16.87
C ASN A 412 -12.15 -15.15 -18.39
N PHE A 413 -10.95 -15.12 -18.95
CA PHE A 413 -10.72 -14.83 -20.37
C PHE A 413 -11.56 -15.69 -21.30
N PRO A 414 -11.94 -15.15 -22.49
CA PRO A 414 -12.67 -15.90 -23.50
C PRO A 414 -11.92 -17.17 -23.92
N ASP A 415 -12.56 -18.33 -23.80
CA ASP A 415 -12.05 -19.59 -24.36
C ASP A 415 -12.37 -19.61 -25.89
N ASP A 416 -11.80 -18.63 -26.59
CA ASP A 416 -12.01 -18.38 -28.00
C ASP A 416 -10.70 -18.03 -28.70
N GLU A 417 -10.33 -18.86 -29.69
CA GLU A 417 -9.05 -18.74 -30.39
C GLU A 417 -8.88 -17.40 -31.12
N LYS A 418 -9.95 -16.87 -31.70
CA LYS A 418 -9.89 -15.61 -32.47
C LYS A 418 -9.64 -14.41 -31.55
N LEU A 419 -10.31 -14.35 -30.40
CA LEU A 419 -10.18 -13.27 -29.43
C LEU A 419 -8.79 -13.29 -28.79
N ILE A 420 -8.32 -14.47 -28.35
CA ILE A 420 -6.97 -14.62 -27.77
C ILE A 420 -5.88 -14.34 -28.82
N GLN A 421 -6.07 -14.74 -30.08
CA GLN A 421 -5.14 -14.41 -31.16
C GLN A 421 -5.12 -12.90 -31.46
N GLY A 422 -6.26 -12.22 -31.34
CA GLY A 422 -6.34 -10.77 -31.47
C GLY A 422 -5.54 -10.04 -30.39
N GLU A 423 -5.64 -10.47 -29.15
CA GLU A 423 -4.85 -9.91 -28.06
C GLU A 423 -3.33 -10.19 -28.20
N PHE A 424 -2.98 -11.41 -28.59
CA PHE A 424 -1.61 -11.76 -28.93
C PHE A 424 -1.03 -10.81 -29.99
N ALA A 425 -1.78 -10.56 -31.06
CA ALA A 425 -1.33 -9.73 -32.16
C ALA A 425 -0.99 -8.28 -31.76
N LYS A 426 -1.69 -7.71 -30.75
CA LYS A 426 -1.37 -6.38 -30.20
C LYS A 426 0.01 -6.33 -29.52
N ASN A 427 0.40 -7.43 -28.85
CA ASN A 427 1.61 -7.50 -28.05
C ASN A 427 2.88 -7.86 -28.84
N VAL A 428 2.76 -8.52 -30.00
CA VAL A 428 3.91 -9.02 -30.80
C VAL A 428 4.87 -7.90 -31.19
N PRO A 429 4.44 -6.72 -31.72
CA PRO A 429 5.37 -5.69 -32.14
C PRO A 429 6.28 -5.21 -31.01
N PHE A 430 5.72 -5.05 -29.81
CA PHE A 430 6.47 -4.69 -28.59
C PHE A 430 7.45 -5.80 -28.18
N ALA A 431 6.98 -7.05 -28.11
CA ALA A 431 7.84 -8.18 -27.71
C ALA A 431 9.04 -8.35 -28.66
N LEU A 432 8.84 -8.21 -29.98
CA LEU A 432 9.94 -8.29 -30.94
C LEU A 432 10.86 -7.09 -30.89
N SER A 433 10.36 -5.87 -30.58
CA SER A 433 11.20 -4.67 -30.41
C SER A 433 12.15 -4.78 -29.22
N VAL A 434 11.69 -5.38 -28.12
CA VAL A 434 12.53 -5.70 -26.97
C VAL A 434 13.63 -6.70 -27.35
N ALA A 435 13.29 -7.74 -28.11
CA ALA A 435 14.27 -8.73 -28.60
C ALA A 435 15.33 -8.12 -29.53
N GLU A 436 14.94 -7.24 -30.44
CA GLU A 436 15.87 -6.55 -31.33
C GLU A 436 16.80 -5.63 -30.53
N THR A 437 16.23 -4.91 -29.54
CA THR A 437 17.00 -4.00 -28.68
C THR A 437 18.06 -4.72 -27.88
N ALA A 438 17.85 -5.98 -27.50
CA ALA A 438 18.83 -6.73 -26.71
C ALA A 438 20.21 -6.81 -27.36
N ALA A 439 20.31 -6.77 -28.69
CA ALA A 439 21.60 -6.75 -29.41
C ALA A 439 22.37 -5.42 -29.24
N HIS A 440 21.64 -4.33 -29.01
CA HIS A 440 22.17 -2.98 -28.77
C HIS A 440 21.38 -2.30 -27.67
N PRO A 441 21.56 -2.71 -26.41
CA PRO A 441 20.62 -2.42 -25.33
C PRO A 441 20.49 -0.93 -24.97
N ASP A 442 21.44 -0.11 -25.31
CA ASP A 442 21.41 1.35 -25.11
C ASP A 442 20.86 2.12 -26.34
N ARG A 443 20.34 1.39 -27.36
CA ARG A 443 19.76 1.95 -28.60
C ARG A 443 18.48 1.22 -28.96
N PRO A 444 17.35 1.67 -28.42
CA PRO A 444 16.10 0.96 -28.54
C PRO A 444 15.60 0.90 -29.99
N SER A 445 15.15 -0.29 -30.38
CA SER A 445 14.42 -0.54 -31.63
C SER A 445 12.91 -0.41 -31.34
N SER A 446 12.43 0.82 -31.19
CA SER A 446 11.05 1.09 -30.78
C SER A 446 10.00 0.73 -31.82
N SER A 447 8.96 0.00 -31.44
CA SER A 447 7.81 -0.31 -32.31
C SER A 447 6.95 0.91 -32.62
N VAL A 448 7.07 1.99 -31.85
CA VAL A 448 6.33 3.25 -31.99
C VAL A 448 7.18 4.41 -32.47
N GLY A 449 8.44 4.13 -32.87
CA GLY A 449 9.33 5.12 -33.50
C GLY A 449 9.96 6.11 -32.52
N LEU A 450 9.91 5.87 -31.21
CA LEU A 450 10.59 6.68 -30.20
C LEU A 450 12.07 6.30 -30.12
N THR A 451 12.90 7.22 -29.63
CA THR A 451 14.33 7.03 -29.45
C THR A 451 14.76 7.50 -28.08
N ALA A 452 15.78 6.85 -27.51
CA ALA A 452 16.42 7.34 -26.30
C ALA A 452 17.50 8.37 -26.68
N PRO A 453 17.41 9.63 -26.20
CA PRO A 453 18.42 10.65 -26.50
C PRO A 453 19.75 10.30 -25.83
N ASP A 454 20.86 10.61 -26.51
CA ASP A 454 22.21 10.41 -25.95
C ASP A 454 22.44 11.17 -24.65
N PHE A 455 21.78 12.32 -24.49
CA PHE A 455 21.82 13.19 -23.32
C PHE A 455 20.45 13.77 -23.03
N THR A 456 20.04 13.74 -21.77
CA THR A 456 18.87 14.43 -21.25
C THR A 456 19.30 15.38 -20.13
N PRO A 457 19.48 16.69 -20.42
CA PRO A 457 19.85 17.68 -19.40
C PRO A 457 18.74 17.85 -18.36
N ASP A 458 19.14 17.98 -17.09
CA ASP A 458 18.29 18.46 -16.02
C ASP A 458 18.27 20.00 -16.04
N THR A 459 17.18 20.58 -16.52
CA THR A 459 17.13 21.98 -16.92
C THR A 459 16.47 22.87 -15.87
N PHE A 460 17.04 24.03 -15.65
CA PHE A 460 16.46 25.08 -14.81
C PHE A 460 16.71 26.46 -15.43
N THR A 461 15.96 27.44 -15.00
CA THR A 461 16.04 28.81 -15.55
C THR A 461 16.77 29.80 -14.63
N THR A 462 16.94 29.45 -13.34
CA THR A 462 17.50 30.33 -12.32
C THR A 462 18.49 29.55 -11.46
N SER A 463 19.68 30.09 -11.28
CA SER A 463 20.66 29.65 -10.30
C SER A 463 20.66 30.56 -9.09
N TRP A 464 20.61 29.96 -7.90
CA TRP A 464 20.74 30.67 -6.63
C TRP A 464 22.14 30.52 -6.02
N ALA A 465 23.13 30.22 -6.83
CA ALA A 465 24.53 30.25 -6.43
C ALA A 465 24.90 31.66 -5.91
N ALA A 466 25.40 31.76 -4.69
CA ALA A 466 25.89 33.01 -4.15
C ALA A 466 27.20 33.36 -4.83
N ARG A 467 27.60 34.66 -4.79
CA ARG A 467 28.83 35.09 -5.39
C ARG A 467 30.04 34.24 -4.95
N GLY A 468 30.73 33.65 -5.92
CA GLY A 468 31.87 32.78 -5.69
C GLY A 468 31.54 31.33 -5.38
N GLN A 469 30.28 30.95 -5.45
CA GLN A 469 29.86 29.54 -5.52
C GLN A 469 29.79 29.08 -6.98
N GLU A 470 30.07 27.84 -7.22
CA GLU A 470 29.87 27.17 -8.49
C GLU A 470 28.45 26.64 -8.59
N GLN A 471 27.91 26.51 -9.81
CA GLN A 471 26.63 25.93 -10.08
C GLN A 471 26.80 24.51 -10.58
N GLU A 472 26.35 23.53 -9.81
CA GLU A 472 26.30 22.15 -10.30
C GLU A 472 25.19 22.02 -11.34
N VAL A 473 25.50 21.31 -12.44
CA VAL A 473 24.56 20.94 -13.50
C VAL A 473 24.57 19.44 -13.70
N SER A 474 23.45 18.87 -14.09
CA SER A 474 23.25 17.44 -14.22
C SER A 474 22.75 17.05 -15.61
N VAL A 475 23.10 15.84 -16.04
CA VAL A 475 22.62 15.24 -17.27
C VAL A 475 22.51 13.73 -17.11
N THR A 476 21.40 13.15 -17.54
CA THR A 476 21.33 11.72 -17.81
C THR A 476 21.95 11.45 -19.16
N ALA A 477 22.95 10.57 -19.24
CA ALA A 477 23.68 10.30 -20.47
C ALA A 477 23.91 8.81 -20.68
N ARG A 478 23.94 8.39 -21.94
CA ARG A 478 24.26 7.04 -22.34
C ARG A 478 25.65 6.63 -21.87
N LYS A 479 25.77 5.53 -21.14
CA LYS A 479 27.05 5.09 -20.50
C LYS A 479 28.14 4.77 -21.53
N SER A 480 27.77 4.23 -22.68
CA SER A 480 28.70 3.86 -23.73
C SER A 480 29.41 5.04 -24.43
N LEU A 481 28.87 6.26 -24.34
CA LEU A 481 29.52 7.46 -24.87
C LEU A 481 30.88 7.66 -24.24
N ARG A 482 31.84 8.06 -25.07
CA ARG A 482 33.22 8.44 -24.68
C ARG A 482 33.36 9.95 -24.58
N ASP A 483 34.37 10.42 -23.86
CA ASP A 483 34.76 11.83 -23.78
C ASP A 483 33.56 12.74 -23.43
N LYS A 484 32.75 12.32 -22.44
CA LYS A 484 31.59 13.07 -21.99
C LYS A 484 32.03 14.37 -21.30
N ARG A 485 31.54 15.52 -21.78
CA ARG A 485 31.88 16.84 -21.27
C ARG A 485 30.67 17.73 -21.09
N LEU A 486 30.71 18.58 -20.07
CA LEU A 486 29.96 19.80 -19.99
C LEU A 486 30.64 20.87 -20.83
N THR A 487 29.89 21.59 -21.65
CA THR A 487 30.34 22.85 -22.27
C THR A 487 29.39 23.97 -21.86
N TYR A 488 29.95 25.13 -21.47
CA TYR A 488 29.12 26.26 -21.08
C TYR A 488 29.71 27.60 -21.55
N ARG A 489 28.86 28.62 -21.64
CA ARG A 489 29.25 30.00 -21.94
C ARG A 489 28.58 30.97 -20.95
N VAL A 490 29.35 31.94 -20.48
CA VAL A 490 28.84 33.05 -19.68
C VAL A 490 28.66 34.26 -20.58
N ASN A 491 27.44 34.84 -20.64
CA ASN A 491 27.10 36.02 -21.44
C ASN A 491 27.52 35.95 -22.91
N GLY A 492 27.39 34.74 -23.52
CA GLY A 492 27.81 34.53 -24.92
C GLY A 492 29.31 34.59 -25.14
N GLY A 493 30.11 34.53 -24.09
CA GLY A 493 31.57 34.52 -24.14
C GLY A 493 32.17 33.26 -24.80
N ARG A 494 33.45 33.02 -24.59
CA ARG A 494 34.11 31.78 -25.06
C ARG A 494 33.54 30.56 -24.33
N PRO A 495 33.39 29.42 -25.02
CA PRO A 495 32.99 28.18 -24.35
C PRO A 495 34.09 27.70 -23.39
N HIS A 496 33.64 27.12 -22.30
CA HIS A 496 34.44 26.41 -21.30
C HIS A 496 34.00 24.97 -21.28
N ASP A 497 34.95 24.05 -21.15
CA ASP A 497 34.70 22.61 -21.11
C ASP A 497 35.12 22.06 -19.76
N GLU A 498 34.25 21.24 -19.14
CA GLU A 498 34.51 20.52 -17.89
C GLU A 498 34.22 19.02 -18.06
N ASP A 499 34.99 18.19 -17.38
CA ASP A 499 34.76 16.75 -17.40
C ASP A 499 33.55 16.36 -16.57
N LEU A 500 32.68 15.53 -17.14
CA LEU A 500 31.53 14.98 -16.43
C LEU A 500 31.97 13.87 -15.47
N ARG A 501 31.43 13.88 -14.26
CA ARG A 501 31.64 12.86 -13.24
C ARG A 501 30.35 12.06 -13.02
N PRO A 502 30.40 10.70 -12.97
CA PRO A 502 29.26 9.91 -12.61
C PRO A 502 28.77 10.34 -11.23
N TRP A 503 27.46 10.58 -11.10
CA TRP A 503 26.87 10.88 -9.80
C TRP A 503 26.63 9.58 -9.03
N LYS A 504 26.97 9.59 -7.74
CA LYS A 504 26.90 8.39 -6.90
C LYS A 504 25.50 8.11 -6.34
N GLY A 505 24.55 9.02 -6.58
CA GLY A 505 23.22 8.95 -6.00
C GLY A 505 23.15 9.51 -4.60
N GLY A 506 21.95 9.83 -4.19
CA GLY A 506 21.62 10.26 -2.83
C GLY A 506 21.38 9.08 -1.89
N LYS A 507 20.94 9.41 -0.69
CA LYS A 507 20.68 8.47 0.42
C LYS A 507 19.60 7.43 0.08
N VAL A 508 18.55 7.84 -0.62
CA VAL A 508 17.45 7.00 -1.11
C VAL A 508 17.21 7.39 -2.56
N TYR A 509 18.00 6.87 -3.44
CA TYR A 509 17.79 7.07 -4.86
C TYR A 509 17.18 5.81 -5.45
N GLY A 510 16.36 5.92 -6.49
CA GLY A 510 15.47 4.90 -7.03
C GLY A 510 16.02 3.55 -7.39
N GLY A 511 17.20 3.21 -6.96
CA GLY A 511 17.82 1.95 -7.19
C GLY A 511 18.95 2.05 -8.21
N LYS A 512 19.30 0.89 -8.79
CA LYS A 512 20.38 0.77 -9.77
C LYS A 512 19.85 0.69 -11.21
N ASP A 513 18.64 1.18 -11.50
CA ASP A 513 18.12 1.27 -12.86
C ASP A 513 18.91 2.30 -13.68
N ASN A 514 20.19 2.06 -13.74
CA ASN A 514 21.20 2.81 -14.46
C ASN A 514 22.08 1.84 -15.25
N LEU A 515 21.51 0.81 -15.86
CA LEU A 515 22.26 -0.22 -16.56
C LEU A 515 22.95 0.34 -17.80
N TYR A 516 22.27 1.13 -18.60
CA TYR A 516 22.73 1.66 -19.88
C TYR A 516 22.86 3.16 -19.92
N PHE A 517 22.11 3.88 -19.10
CA PHE A 517 22.25 5.30 -18.85
C PHE A 517 22.68 5.55 -17.41
N ASP A 518 23.25 6.71 -17.17
CA ASP A 518 23.65 7.11 -15.83
C ASP A 518 23.55 8.63 -15.69
N GLN A 519 23.44 9.12 -14.48
CA GLN A 519 23.48 10.54 -14.20
C GLN A 519 24.92 10.99 -14.03
N TYR A 520 25.24 12.09 -14.69
CA TYR A 520 26.54 12.74 -14.60
C TYR A 520 26.36 14.18 -14.16
N ARG A 521 27.36 14.71 -13.45
CA ARG A 521 27.37 16.08 -12.95
C ARG A 521 28.71 16.75 -13.25
N ALA A 522 28.65 18.09 -13.38
CA ALA A 522 29.80 18.96 -13.43
C ALA A 522 29.46 20.36 -12.92
N GLU A 523 30.45 21.19 -12.68
CA GLU A 523 30.30 22.52 -12.08
C GLU A 523 30.53 23.61 -13.11
N VAL A 524 29.67 24.61 -13.10
CA VAL A 524 29.83 25.86 -13.87
C VAL A 524 30.46 26.89 -12.96
N GLY A 525 31.69 27.27 -13.28
CA GLY A 525 32.42 28.29 -12.52
C GLY A 525 32.43 29.66 -13.19
N GLY A 526 32.88 30.68 -12.44
CA GLY A 526 33.18 32.03 -12.98
C GLY A 526 31.95 32.93 -13.22
N ALA A 527 30.72 32.43 -13.13
CA ALA A 527 29.54 33.23 -13.29
C ALA A 527 29.28 34.14 -12.06
N ARG A 528 28.61 35.27 -12.27
CA ARG A 528 28.31 36.29 -11.26
C ARG A 528 26.82 36.57 -11.24
N PRO A 529 26.27 37.12 -10.14
CA PRO A 529 24.89 37.60 -10.11
C PRO A 529 24.57 38.49 -11.32
N GLY A 530 23.46 38.17 -12.01
CA GLY A 530 23.04 38.85 -13.24
C GLY A 530 23.57 38.20 -14.54
N ASP A 531 24.55 37.31 -14.48
CA ASP A 531 25.06 36.65 -15.66
C ASP A 531 24.06 35.61 -16.20
N LYS A 532 24.03 35.52 -17.54
CA LYS A 532 23.32 34.51 -18.27
C LYS A 532 24.28 33.42 -18.70
N VAL A 533 23.97 32.17 -18.32
CA VAL A 533 24.81 30.99 -18.63
C VAL A 533 24.06 30.07 -19.59
N GLU A 534 24.71 29.74 -20.70
CA GLU A 534 24.24 28.73 -21.63
C GLU A 534 25.03 27.43 -21.40
N VAL A 535 24.31 26.30 -21.32
CA VAL A 535 24.84 24.99 -20.96
C VAL A 535 24.44 23.95 -22.00
N TRP A 536 25.33 23.06 -22.37
CA TRP A 536 25.06 21.83 -23.14
C TRP A 536 26.09 20.76 -22.83
N PHE A 537 25.79 19.53 -23.22
CA PHE A 537 26.65 18.37 -22.98
C PHE A 537 27.10 17.76 -24.31
N THR A 538 28.34 17.27 -24.38
CA THR A 538 28.89 16.64 -25.57
C THR A 538 29.55 15.32 -25.23
N GLY A 539 29.61 14.42 -26.21
CA GLY A 539 30.32 13.15 -26.10
C GLY A 539 30.66 12.58 -27.48
N ARG A 540 31.29 11.44 -27.48
CA ARG A 540 31.65 10.73 -28.73
C ARG A 540 30.97 9.37 -28.73
N ASP A 541 30.16 9.13 -29.76
CA ASP A 541 29.57 7.83 -30.00
C ASP A 541 30.66 6.79 -30.31
N PRO A 542 30.70 5.64 -29.61
CA PRO A 542 31.77 4.67 -29.73
C PRO A 542 31.80 3.93 -31.07
N ASP A 543 30.62 3.74 -31.70
CA ASP A 543 30.49 2.93 -32.91
C ASP A 543 30.74 3.76 -34.17
N SER A 544 30.16 4.95 -34.25
CA SER A 544 30.33 5.84 -35.38
C SER A 544 31.54 6.76 -35.25
N GLY A 545 32.08 6.94 -34.05
CA GLY A 545 33.15 7.92 -33.75
C GLY A 545 32.70 9.38 -33.85
N ARG A 546 31.36 9.63 -34.10
CA ARG A 546 30.86 10.99 -34.28
C ARG A 546 30.66 11.67 -32.94
N GLN A 547 30.82 12.97 -32.92
CA GLN A 547 30.43 13.80 -31.78
C GLN A 547 28.94 13.92 -31.75
N VAL A 548 28.35 13.76 -30.55
CA VAL A 548 26.95 13.97 -30.22
C VAL A 548 26.84 15.08 -29.20
N SER A 549 25.69 15.78 -29.16
CA SER A 549 25.45 16.91 -28.27
C SER A 549 24.01 16.87 -27.76
N SER A 550 23.80 17.33 -26.51
CA SER A 550 22.48 17.61 -25.99
C SER A 550 21.84 18.83 -26.63
N GLU A 551 20.55 19.02 -26.34
CA GLU A 551 19.93 20.33 -26.40
C GLU A 551 20.63 21.29 -25.44
N HIS A 552 20.58 22.60 -25.77
CA HIS A 552 21.10 23.66 -24.92
C HIS A 552 20.02 24.17 -23.97
N PHE A 553 20.42 24.47 -22.75
CA PHE A 553 19.54 25.23 -21.86
C PHE A 553 20.27 26.46 -21.32
N THR A 554 19.50 27.41 -20.77
CA THR A 554 20.04 28.66 -20.28
C THR A 554 19.43 29.01 -18.94
N TYR A 555 20.28 29.41 -17.99
CA TYR A 555 19.84 29.98 -16.72
C TYR A 555 20.46 31.34 -16.45
N THR A 556 19.86 32.12 -15.53
CA THR A 556 20.38 33.37 -15.00
C THR A 556 20.80 33.19 -13.56
N VAL A 557 21.96 33.70 -13.18
CA VAL A 557 22.42 33.71 -11.79
C VAL A 557 21.69 34.83 -11.04
N ALA A 558 20.95 34.49 -10.00
CA ALA A 558 20.20 35.45 -9.21
C ALA A 558 21.13 36.39 -8.42
N ASP A 559 20.76 37.66 -8.37
CA ASP A 559 21.42 38.62 -7.48
C ASP A 559 20.79 38.52 -6.06
N ARG A 560 21.40 37.72 -5.22
CA ARG A 560 20.92 37.52 -3.86
C ARG A 560 22.04 37.58 -2.83
N PRO A 561 21.75 38.05 -1.60
CA PRO A 561 22.70 37.96 -0.50
C PRO A 561 22.97 36.50 -0.12
N ARG A 562 24.17 36.23 0.36
CA ARG A 562 24.49 34.89 0.90
C ARG A 562 23.59 34.60 2.11
N ALA A 563 22.99 33.44 2.13
CA ALA A 563 22.10 33.00 3.22
C ALA A 563 22.41 31.53 3.56
N ASP A 564 22.23 31.20 4.83
CA ASP A 564 22.50 29.86 5.36
C ASP A 564 21.28 28.91 5.20
N VAL A 565 20.08 29.49 5.21
CA VAL A 565 18.80 28.76 5.22
C VAL A 565 17.90 29.31 4.12
N LEU A 566 17.24 28.40 3.39
CA LEU A 566 16.18 28.75 2.46
C LEU A 566 14.82 28.65 3.17
N VAL A 567 14.00 29.69 3.08
CA VAL A 567 12.59 29.67 3.48
C VAL A 567 11.76 29.52 2.22
N ILE A 568 11.12 28.38 2.05
CA ILE A 568 10.22 28.07 0.94
C ILE A 568 8.81 28.44 1.40
N ALA A 569 8.22 29.45 0.77
CA ALA A 569 6.90 29.95 1.10
C ALA A 569 5.88 29.39 0.10
N GLU A 570 5.00 28.51 0.53
CA GLU A 570 3.94 27.90 -0.30
C GLU A 570 2.52 28.21 0.23
N GLU A 571 2.34 29.34 0.88
CA GLU A 571 1.05 29.78 1.43
C GLU A 571 0.13 30.49 0.41
N GLY A 572 0.58 30.71 -0.80
CA GLY A 572 -0.04 31.54 -1.83
C GLY A 572 0.58 32.93 -1.92
N ALA A 573 0.15 33.74 -2.90
CA ALA A 573 0.70 35.05 -3.14
C ALA A 573 -0.14 36.15 -2.44
N PRO A 574 0.48 37.17 -1.80
CA PRO A 574 1.91 37.25 -1.47
C PRO A 574 2.27 36.39 -0.25
N ALA A 575 3.55 36.06 -0.09
CA ALA A 575 4.07 35.31 1.06
C ALA A 575 4.02 36.19 2.35
N GLN A 576 2.86 36.18 3.03
CA GLN A 576 2.57 37.10 4.14
C GLN A 576 3.35 36.76 5.42
N HIS A 577 3.58 35.47 5.68
CA HIS A 577 4.12 34.98 6.94
C HIS A 577 5.62 34.68 6.92
N ALA A 578 6.29 34.79 5.76
CA ALA A 578 7.73 34.56 5.61
C ALA A 578 8.58 35.29 6.65
N ARG A 579 8.13 36.49 7.06
CA ARG A 579 8.84 37.30 8.06
C ARG A 579 8.92 36.61 9.42
N SER A 580 7.90 35.85 9.83
CA SER A 580 7.90 35.10 11.10
C SER A 580 9.03 34.07 11.14
N TYR A 581 9.31 33.43 10.02
CA TYR A 581 10.39 32.46 9.86
C TYR A 581 11.76 33.13 9.79
N VAL A 582 11.90 34.15 8.95
CA VAL A 582 13.15 34.92 8.78
C VAL A 582 13.60 35.54 10.08
N ASP A 583 12.70 36.20 10.83
CA ASP A 583 13.04 36.84 12.12
C ASP A 583 13.41 35.77 13.18
N ALA A 584 12.74 34.59 13.20
CA ALA A 584 13.10 33.51 14.10
C ALA A 584 14.48 32.91 13.78
N LEU A 585 14.80 32.73 12.49
CA LEU A 585 16.12 32.30 12.04
C LEU A 585 17.20 33.31 12.40
N ARG A 586 16.96 34.60 12.16
CA ARG A 586 17.89 35.70 12.51
C ARG A 586 18.17 35.76 14.01
N ALA A 587 17.15 35.55 14.85
CA ALA A 587 17.32 35.50 16.30
C ALA A 587 18.22 34.33 16.75
N ASN A 588 18.39 33.31 15.92
CA ASN A 588 19.31 32.17 16.11
C ASN A 588 20.64 32.34 15.35
N GLY A 589 20.95 33.55 14.86
CA GLY A 589 22.22 33.84 14.16
C GLY A 589 22.30 33.22 12.76
N ARG A 590 21.15 32.85 12.15
CA ARG A 590 21.10 32.33 10.79
C ARG A 590 20.57 33.37 9.82
N SER A 591 21.26 33.54 8.69
CA SER A 591 20.78 34.33 7.56
C SER A 591 19.83 33.48 6.70
N ALA A 592 18.74 34.11 6.25
CA ALA A 592 17.73 33.44 5.46
C ALA A 592 17.45 34.14 4.14
N ALA A 593 17.19 33.37 3.10
CA ALA A 593 16.62 33.83 1.82
C ALA A 593 15.20 33.25 1.72
N VAL A 594 14.32 33.94 1.00
CA VAL A 594 12.94 33.51 0.80
C VAL A 594 12.72 33.15 -0.66
N TRP A 595 12.14 31.99 -0.89
CA TRP A 595 11.63 31.55 -2.19
C TRP A 595 10.11 31.48 -2.11
N ASP A 596 9.43 32.31 -2.89
CA ASP A 596 7.97 32.33 -2.96
C ASP A 596 7.49 31.47 -4.13
N VAL A 597 6.96 30.27 -3.82
CA VAL A 597 6.48 29.27 -4.80
C VAL A 597 5.41 29.84 -5.71
N ALA A 598 4.53 30.70 -5.19
CA ALA A 598 3.44 31.29 -5.97
C ALA A 598 3.94 32.22 -7.09
N THR A 599 5.10 32.86 -6.92
CA THR A 599 5.67 33.80 -7.89
C THR A 599 6.87 33.24 -8.66
N GLN A 600 7.60 32.32 -8.09
CA GLN A 600 8.86 31.77 -8.65
C GLN A 600 8.76 30.33 -9.13
N GLY A 601 7.61 29.66 -8.85
CA GLY A 601 7.41 28.25 -9.15
C GLY A 601 8.10 27.32 -8.14
N VAL A 602 8.13 26.04 -8.45
CA VAL A 602 8.81 25.01 -7.64
C VAL A 602 10.32 25.28 -7.61
N PRO A 603 10.98 25.28 -6.43
CA PRO A 603 12.42 25.47 -6.35
C PRO A 603 13.17 24.25 -6.92
N HIS A 604 14.00 24.49 -7.92
CA HIS A 604 14.77 23.39 -8.56
C HIS A 604 15.83 22.82 -7.61
N PRO A 605 15.95 21.49 -7.47
CA PRO A 605 16.93 20.86 -6.59
C PRO A 605 18.36 21.41 -6.78
N LEU A 606 18.91 21.40 -7.98
CA LEU A 606 20.26 21.87 -8.26
C LEU A 606 20.34 23.41 -8.40
N GLY A 607 19.38 24.02 -9.09
CA GLY A 607 19.42 25.47 -9.33
C GLY A 607 19.22 26.31 -8.07
N VAL A 608 18.47 25.78 -7.09
CA VAL A 608 18.06 26.54 -5.91
C VAL A 608 18.42 25.85 -4.60
N LEU A 609 17.91 24.64 -4.35
CA LEU A 609 17.97 23.97 -3.04
C LEU A 609 19.41 23.58 -2.66
N SER A 610 20.21 23.09 -3.60
CA SER A 610 21.60 22.63 -3.40
C SER A 610 22.53 23.71 -2.82
N HIS A 611 22.15 24.99 -2.95
CA HIS A 611 22.91 26.11 -2.40
C HIS A 611 22.69 26.37 -0.91
N PHE A 612 21.89 25.53 -0.25
CA PHE A 612 21.54 25.60 1.17
C PHE A 612 21.72 24.24 1.84
N GLY A 613 22.18 24.24 3.08
CA GLY A 613 22.24 23.00 3.86
C GLY A 613 20.95 22.71 4.64
N THR A 614 20.06 23.71 4.73
CA THR A 614 18.79 23.60 5.47
C THR A 614 17.72 24.41 4.76
N ALA A 615 16.53 23.84 4.63
CA ALA A 615 15.33 24.50 4.18
C ALA A 615 14.28 24.54 5.30
N VAL A 616 13.48 25.61 5.30
CA VAL A 616 12.24 25.70 6.06
C VAL A 616 11.13 25.84 5.04
N HIS A 617 10.31 24.83 4.89
CA HIS A 617 9.13 24.87 4.04
C HIS A 617 7.90 25.14 4.88
N TYR A 618 7.09 26.12 4.50
CA TYR A 618 5.84 26.38 5.18
C TYR A 618 4.70 26.63 4.18
N THR A 619 3.51 26.13 4.56
CA THR A 619 2.36 26.05 3.65
C THR A 619 1.16 26.90 4.10
N GLY A 620 1.23 27.52 5.29
CA GLY A 620 0.09 28.21 5.89
C GLY A 620 -1.08 27.25 6.13
N ALA A 621 -2.26 27.60 5.63
CA ALA A 621 -3.48 26.77 5.69
C ALA A 621 -3.63 25.80 4.51
N ARG A 622 -2.60 25.59 3.68
CA ARG A 622 -2.67 24.74 2.49
C ARG A 622 -1.90 23.45 2.68
N ALA A 623 -2.31 22.42 1.95
CA ALA A 623 -1.45 21.26 1.76
C ALA A 623 -0.24 21.63 0.87
N PRO A 624 0.94 21.05 1.09
CA PRO A 624 2.08 21.23 0.22
C PRO A 624 1.79 20.67 -1.19
N GLY A 625 2.31 21.34 -2.22
CA GLY A 625 2.19 20.86 -3.58
C GLY A 625 3.08 19.65 -3.85
N GLY A 626 2.58 18.62 -4.54
CA GLY A 626 3.34 17.40 -4.84
C GLY A 626 4.68 17.68 -5.54
N ALA A 627 4.73 18.62 -6.48
CA ALA A 627 5.97 18.99 -7.16
C ALA A 627 7.00 19.63 -6.22
N THR A 628 6.56 20.43 -5.23
CA THR A 628 7.45 21.00 -4.21
C THR A 628 7.96 19.89 -3.29
N GLN A 629 7.10 18.95 -2.89
CA GLN A 629 7.52 17.78 -2.08
C GLN A 629 8.58 16.94 -2.81
N LEU A 630 8.42 16.70 -4.11
CA LEU A 630 9.41 15.96 -4.91
C LEU A 630 10.76 16.70 -4.96
N ALA A 631 10.77 18.01 -5.17
CA ALA A 631 12.00 18.80 -5.17
C ALA A 631 12.67 18.80 -3.78
N VAL A 632 11.89 18.88 -2.71
CA VAL A 632 12.39 18.79 -1.33
C VAL A 632 12.88 17.37 -1.00
N ARG A 633 12.23 16.33 -1.53
CA ARG A 633 12.68 14.94 -1.41
C ARG A 633 14.07 14.75 -2.01
N ASP A 634 14.31 15.25 -3.20
CA ASP A 634 15.64 15.20 -3.84
C ASP A 634 16.69 15.94 -3.00
N PHE A 635 16.35 17.11 -2.47
CA PHE A 635 17.23 17.84 -1.55
C PHE A 635 17.55 17.04 -0.27
N LEU A 636 16.57 16.34 0.32
CA LEU A 636 16.77 15.47 1.49
C LEU A 636 17.63 14.25 1.16
N ASN A 637 17.43 13.65 -0.02
CA ASN A 637 18.21 12.53 -0.50
C ASN A 637 19.69 12.89 -0.66
N GLU A 638 20.01 14.14 -1.00
CA GLU A 638 21.38 14.66 -1.11
C GLU A 638 21.95 15.17 0.23
N GLY A 639 21.24 14.94 1.34
CA GLY A 639 21.73 15.25 2.69
C GLY A 639 21.25 16.60 3.25
N GLY A 640 20.34 17.27 2.56
CA GLY A 640 19.65 18.46 3.05
C GLY A 640 18.88 18.19 4.35
N LYS A 641 18.54 19.28 5.05
CA LYS A 641 17.77 19.27 6.30
C LYS A 641 16.52 20.12 6.14
N LEU A 642 15.39 19.65 6.69
CA LEU A 642 14.10 20.29 6.51
C LEU A 642 13.40 20.58 7.84
N ILE A 643 12.83 21.79 7.95
CA ILE A 643 11.73 22.09 8.88
C ILE A 643 10.49 22.29 8.01
N GLU A 644 9.51 21.45 8.19
CA GLU A 644 8.20 21.51 7.51
C GLU A 644 7.18 22.06 8.49
N ALA A 645 6.40 23.09 8.11
CA ALA A 645 5.46 23.74 9.01
C ALA A 645 4.19 24.19 8.30
N GLY A 646 3.05 23.94 8.91
CA GLY A 646 1.75 24.35 8.39
C GLY A 646 0.63 23.47 8.97
N GLU A 647 -0.60 23.92 8.85
CA GLU A 647 -1.74 23.19 9.38
C GLU A 647 -1.98 21.88 8.62
N LEU A 648 -1.74 21.89 7.30
CA LEU A 648 -1.81 20.72 6.43
C LEU A 648 -0.43 20.23 6.00
N ALA A 649 0.64 20.65 6.70
CA ALA A 649 1.98 20.11 6.51
C ALA A 649 1.97 18.58 6.72
N GLY A 650 2.74 17.87 5.93
CA GLY A 650 2.67 16.41 5.89
C GLY A 650 1.54 15.88 5.00
N GLY A 651 0.85 16.76 4.28
CA GLY A 651 -0.21 16.43 3.36
C GLY A 651 -1.60 16.33 3.99
N ASP A 652 -2.61 16.18 3.17
CA ASP A 652 -3.97 15.86 3.58
C ASP A 652 -4.10 14.33 3.67
N VAL A 653 -3.78 13.77 4.81
CA VAL A 653 -3.55 12.34 5.01
C VAL A 653 -4.84 11.59 5.36
N GLU A 654 -6.01 12.22 5.28
CA GLU A 654 -7.23 11.40 5.39
C GLU A 654 -7.32 10.45 4.20
N ILE A 655 -6.70 10.81 3.04
CA ILE A 655 -6.67 9.89 1.89
C ILE A 655 -5.57 10.33 0.92
N GLY A 656 -4.46 9.64 0.99
CA GLY A 656 -3.25 10.10 0.37
C GLY A 656 -3.28 10.21 -1.15
N ASP A 657 -2.77 11.29 -1.65
CA ASP A 657 -1.91 11.24 -2.81
C ASP A 657 -0.75 10.31 -2.45
N ALA A 658 -0.50 9.24 -3.23
CA ALA A 658 0.56 8.28 -2.92
C ALA A 658 1.93 8.95 -2.74
N VAL A 659 2.19 10.05 -3.44
CA VAL A 659 3.42 10.87 -3.25
C VAL A 659 3.43 11.50 -1.86
N THR A 660 2.32 12.05 -1.42
CA THR A 660 2.20 12.70 -0.11
C THR A 660 2.35 11.72 1.03
N ASP A 661 1.76 10.53 0.92
CA ASP A 661 1.85 9.50 1.95
C ASP A 661 3.29 8.95 2.06
N ASP A 662 3.93 8.62 0.95
CA ASP A 662 5.33 8.18 0.92
C ASP A 662 6.25 9.26 1.50
N PHE A 663 6.06 10.53 1.14
CA PHE A 663 6.83 11.64 1.68
C PHE A 663 6.62 11.83 3.19
N SER A 664 5.37 11.80 3.65
CA SER A 664 5.02 12.00 5.06
C SER A 664 5.53 10.85 5.93
N GLN A 665 5.30 9.61 5.52
CA GLN A 665 5.68 8.43 6.30
C GLN A 665 7.19 8.25 6.37
N TYR A 666 7.88 8.34 5.24
CA TYR A 666 9.31 8.10 5.17
C TYR A 666 10.14 9.32 5.56
N TYR A 667 9.89 10.49 4.95
CA TYR A 667 10.77 11.66 5.14
C TYR A 667 10.38 12.49 6.34
N LEU A 668 9.08 12.67 6.62
CA LEU A 668 8.61 13.45 7.77
C LEU A 668 8.39 12.60 9.02
N GLY A 669 8.26 11.28 8.89
CA GLY A 669 8.06 10.35 9.99
C GLY A 669 6.65 10.38 10.58
N ALA A 670 5.67 10.90 9.83
CA ALA A 670 4.26 10.95 10.21
C ALA A 670 3.47 9.90 9.43
N TYR A 671 2.94 8.89 10.12
CA TYR A 671 2.18 7.81 9.51
C TYR A 671 0.77 8.24 9.11
N ALA A 672 0.11 9.00 9.97
CA ALA A 672 -1.19 9.57 9.69
C ALA A 672 -1.34 10.94 10.37
N ARG A 673 -2.23 11.78 9.82
CA ARG A 673 -2.59 13.09 10.32
C ARG A 673 -4.06 13.14 10.76
N ALA A 674 -4.34 13.87 11.82
CA ALA A 674 -5.69 14.27 12.23
C ALA A 674 -5.73 15.76 12.48
N GLY A 675 -6.91 16.38 12.46
CA GLY A 675 -7.07 17.79 12.82
C GLY A 675 -7.15 17.97 14.34
N ALA A 676 -6.35 18.88 14.86
CA ALA A 676 -6.35 19.29 16.27
C ALA A 676 -7.13 20.58 16.49
N ARG A 677 -8.45 20.49 16.43
CA ARG A 677 -9.32 21.66 16.68
C ARG A 677 -9.21 22.13 18.12
N GLY A 678 -9.20 23.46 18.33
CA GLY A 678 -9.15 24.05 19.65
C GLY A 678 -7.77 24.11 20.28
N ALA A 679 -6.71 23.90 19.53
CA ALA A 679 -5.34 24.08 19.97
C ALA A 679 -5.10 25.52 20.43
N THR A 680 -4.73 25.71 21.70
CA THR A 680 -4.47 27.03 22.31
C THR A 680 -3.02 27.24 22.67
N GLY A 681 -2.20 26.21 22.57
CA GLY A 681 -0.79 26.27 22.89
C GLY A 681 -0.03 25.03 22.38
N PHE A 682 1.27 25.19 22.25
CA PHE A 682 2.23 24.15 21.91
C PHE A 682 3.22 23.94 23.04
N THR A 683 3.55 22.70 23.31
CA THR A 683 4.61 22.31 24.23
C THR A 683 5.51 21.30 23.57
N GLY A 684 6.77 21.64 23.39
CA GLY A 684 7.80 20.77 22.81
C GLY A 684 8.22 19.67 23.78
N ALA A 685 8.43 18.47 23.22
CA ALA A 685 8.96 17.29 23.91
C ALA A 685 10.19 16.76 23.15
N GLY A 686 10.85 15.73 23.67
CA GLY A 686 11.98 15.08 23.00
C GLY A 686 13.00 16.09 22.47
N ALA A 687 13.24 16.08 21.17
CA ALA A 687 14.18 16.98 20.49
C ALA A 687 13.81 18.47 20.62
N LEU A 688 12.53 18.77 20.77
CA LEU A 688 12.02 20.16 20.92
C LEU A 688 11.75 20.54 22.39
N ALA A 689 12.15 19.73 23.35
CA ALA A 689 11.90 19.97 24.77
C ALA A 689 12.36 21.38 25.22
N GLY A 690 11.45 22.08 25.94
CA GLY A 690 11.65 23.45 26.38
C GLY A 690 11.25 24.53 25.38
N ALA A 691 10.88 24.17 24.16
CA ALA A 691 10.12 25.08 23.30
C ALA A 691 8.64 25.01 23.67
N GLY A 692 7.88 26.09 23.38
CA GLY A 692 6.45 26.14 23.63
C GLY A 692 5.94 27.57 23.57
N GLY A 693 4.64 27.72 23.57
CA GLY A 693 3.98 29.03 23.60
C GLY A 693 2.49 28.95 23.32
N ALA A 694 1.81 30.06 23.53
CA ALA A 694 0.41 30.20 23.16
C ALA A 694 0.26 30.25 21.65
N LEU A 695 -0.71 29.47 21.13
CA LEU A 695 -1.13 29.49 19.75
C LEU A 695 -2.41 30.34 19.59
N GLY A 696 -2.61 30.87 18.40
CA GLY A 696 -3.82 31.60 18.03
C GLY A 696 -3.78 31.99 16.57
N ASP A 697 -4.87 32.62 16.12
CA ASP A 697 -5.05 33.03 14.74
C ASP A 697 -3.93 33.95 14.27
N ALA A 698 -3.49 33.77 13.04
CA ALA A 698 -2.62 34.72 12.34
C ALA A 698 -3.42 35.50 11.31
N ALA A 699 -2.90 36.66 10.91
CA ALA A 699 -3.58 37.51 9.93
C ALA A 699 -3.73 36.78 8.58
N GLY A 700 -4.97 36.53 8.19
CA GLY A 700 -5.26 35.76 6.95
C GLY A 700 -5.07 34.26 7.06
N ASN A 701 -4.73 33.74 8.23
CA ASN A 701 -4.58 32.30 8.49
C ASN A 701 -5.15 31.96 9.88
N PRO A 702 -6.46 31.65 10.00
CA PRO A 702 -7.05 31.20 11.27
C PRO A 702 -6.50 29.81 11.63
N LEU A 703 -6.29 29.53 12.91
CA LEU A 703 -5.84 28.25 13.41
C LEU A 703 -7.05 27.32 13.62
N ASP A 704 -7.56 26.75 12.56
CA ASP A 704 -8.77 25.92 12.59
C ASP A 704 -8.54 24.44 12.22
N ALA A 705 -7.41 24.10 11.63
CA ALA A 705 -7.07 22.77 11.14
C ALA A 705 -5.66 22.29 11.55
N ALA A 706 -5.12 22.77 12.69
CA ALA A 706 -3.80 22.35 13.18
C ALA A 706 -3.59 20.82 13.06
N GLY A 707 -2.44 20.39 12.54
CA GLY A 707 -2.14 18.99 12.31
C GLY A 707 -1.72 18.27 13.60
N ALA A 708 -2.26 17.08 13.80
CA ALA A 708 -1.82 16.14 14.84
C ALA A 708 -1.46 14.81 14.18
N PHE A 709 -0.31 14.24 14.52
CA PHE A 709 0.29 13.13 13.81
C PHE A 709 0.42 11.89 14.67
N THR A 710 0.18 10.71 14.08
CA THR A 710 0.74 9.46 14.59
C THR A 710 2.16 9.30 14.03
N VAL A 711 3.06 8.75 14.83
CA VAL A 711 4.46 8.60 14.45
C VAL A 711 4.66 7.34 13.63
N THR A 712 5.39 7.40 12.52
CA THR A 712 5.62 6.22 11.66
C THR A 712 6.24 5.05 12.43
N SER A 713 7.19 5.30 13.34
CA SER A 713 7.79 4.24 14.17
C SER A 713 6.82 3.56 15.13
N ASP A 714 5.64 4.10 15.39
CA ASP A 714 4.61 3.45 16.21
C ASP A 714 3.83 2.40 15.39
N SER A 715 3.67 2.62 14.08
CA SER A 715 3.02 1.70 13.15
C SER A 715 4.01 0.74 12.46
N LEU A 716 5.20 1.25 12.14
CA LEU A 716 6.32 0.53 11.53
C LEU A 716 7.53 0.59 12.48
N PRO A 717 7.64 -0.33 13.46
CA PRO A 717 8.67 -0.27 14.49
C PRO A 717 10.09 -0.23 13.93
N ALA A 718 10.90 0.73 14.40
CA ALA A 718 12.26 0.98 13.90
C ALA A 718 13.22 -0.25 13.99
N ALA A 719 12.91 -1.20 14.87
CA ALA A 719 13.67 -2.45 14.96
C ALA A 719 13.49 -3.34 13.72
N GLN A 720 12.32 -3.28 13.08
CA GLN A 720 11.98 -4.00 11.85
C GLN A 720 12.13 -3.12 10.63
N PHE A 721 11.80 -1.84 10.75
CA PHE A 721 11.77 -0.85 9.67
C PHE A 721 12.66 0.36 10.02
N PRO A 722 13.99 0.20 10.09
CA PRO A 722 14.90 1.25 10.57
C PRO A 722 14.90 2.52 9.69
N GLN A 723 14.52 2.40 8.42
CA GLN A 723 14.41 3.52 7.48
C GLN A 723 13.30 4.51 7.88
N PHE A 724 12.27 4.08 8.62
CA PHE A 724 11.16 4.90 9.09
C PHE A 724 11.35 5.43 10.52
N THR A 725 12.58 5.45 11.03
CA THR A 725 12.86 5.90 12.40
C THR A 725 12.41 7.34 12.61
N SER A 726 11.45 7.53 13.50
CA SER A 726 10.85 8.82 13.82
C SER A 726 10.46 8.88 15.30
N ALA A 727 10.26 10.10 15.82
CA ALA A 727 9.91 10.30 17.21
C ALA A 727 8.96 11.49 17.37
N GLN A 728 8.02 11.38 18.29
CA GLN A 728 7.19 12.51 18.71
C GLN A 728 8.04 13.63 19.33
N SER A 729 7.69 14.88 19.08
CA SER A 729 8.45 16.01 19.57
C SER A 729 7.61 17.18 20.13
N GLY A 730 6.31 17.00 20.28
CA GLY A 730 5.45 18.00 20.91
C GLY A 730 3.98 17.63 21.01
N GLY A 731 3.25 18.37 21.82
CA GLY A 731 1.81 18.22 22.03
C GLY A 731 1.09 19.57 22.05
N TYR A 732 -0.23 19.53 21.92
CA TYR A 732 -1.09 20.70 22.01
C TYR A 732 -1.67 20.88 23.41
N ALA A 733 -1.78 22.15 23.88
CA ALA A 733 -2.71 22.53 24.93
C ALA A 733 -4.08 22.87 24.33
N GLY A 734 -5.16 22.61 25.07
CA GLY A 734 -6.53 22.90 24.66
C GLY A 734 -7.19 21.80 23.79
N VAL A 735 -6.41 20.87 23.26
CA VAL A 735 -6.91 19.69 22.55
C VAL A 735 -7.07 18.56 23.56
N VAL A 736 -8.28 18.03 23.63
CA VAL A 736 -8.58 16.89 24.49
C VAL A 736 -8.55 15.64 23.63
N ASN A 737 -7.66 14.70 23.97
CA ASN A 737 -7.70 13.36 23.39
C ASN A 737 -8.95 12.63 23.96
N PRO A 738 -9.96 12.30 23.13
CA PRO A 738 -11.17 11.63 23.61
C PRO A 738 -10.92 10.19 24.07
N TYR A 739 -9.70 9.68 23.87
CA TYR A 739 -9.22 8.34 24.21
C TYR A 739 -8.17 8.36 25.34
N ALA A 740 -8.07 9.50 26.04
CA ALA A 740 -7.33 9.59 27.28
C ALA A 740 -8.28 9.44 28.46
N PRO A 741 -7.84 8.93 29.63
CA PRO A 741 -8.67 8.89 30.84
C PRO A 741 -9.30 10.25 31.14
N ARG A 742 -10.57 10.23 31.53
CA ARG A 742 -11.27 11.48 31.88
C ARG A 742 -10.74 12.08 33.17
N THR A 743 -10.49 11.20 34.13
CA THR A 743 -9.87 11.58 35.40
C THR A 743 -8.70 10.62 35.68
N GLY A 744 -7.72 11.06 36.50
CA GLY A 744 -6.60 10.21 36.88
C GLY A 744 -5.70 9.84 35.70
N ALA A 745 -5.21 8.60 35.68
CA ALA A 745 -4.26 8.07 34.72
C ALA A 745 -4.74 6.83 33.97
N TRP A 746 -5.87 6.26 34.35
CA TRP A 746 -6.39 4.99 33.83
C TRP A 746 -7.90 5.02 33.60
N MET A 747 -8.35 4.21 32.65
CA MET A 747 -9.75 4.02 32.28
C MET A 747 -9.99 2.56 31.90
N ALA A 748 -11.23 2.12 31.81
CA ALA A 748 -11.58 0.88 31.13
C ALA A 748 -11.76 1.14 29.63
N ALA A 749 -11.13 0.31 28.79
CA ALA A 749 -11.16 0.44 27.35
C ALA A 749 -11.44 -0.90 26.65
N ALA A 750 -12.30 -0.88 25.65
CA ALA A 750 -12.49 -1.92 24.68
C ALA A 750 -12.19 -1.31 23.29
N THR A 751 -11.01 -1.57 22.75
CA THR A 751 -10.64 -1.15 21.39
C THR A 751 -11.42 -1.99 20.39
N HIS A 752 -11.64 -1.47 19.19
CA HIS A 752 -12.36 -2.18 18.14
C HIS A 752 -11.66 -3.47 17.71
N GLU A 753 -12.48 -4.51 17.50
CA GLU A 753 -12.19 -5.73 16.77
C GLU A 753 -13.47 -6.19 16.07
N ASP A 754 -13.36 -6.80 14.92
CA ASP A 754 -14.50 -7.26 14.12
C ASP A 754 -15.19 -8.48 14.74
N ASN A 755 -16.50 -8.59 14.60
CA ASN A 755 -17.33 -9.71 15.11
C ASN A 755 -17.21 -9.93 16.63
N ASP A 756 -17.04 -8.87 17.37
CA ASP A 756 -16.74 -8.96 18.78
C ASP A 756 -17.97 -8.66 19.66
N TYR A 757 -18.00 -9.28 20.83
CA TYR A 757 -19.00 -9.02 21.86
C TYR A 757 -18.31 -8.94 23.21
N ARG A 758 -17.75 -7.79 23.55
CA ARG A 758 -17.02 -7.57 24.81
C ARG A 758 -17.92 -7.09 25.89
N ARG A 759 -17.83 -7.73 27.06
CA ARG A 759 -18.68 -7.43 28.21
C ARG A 759 -17.87 -6.99 29.42
N LEU A 760 -18.21 -5.81 29.96
CA LEU A 760 -17.71 -5.32 31.25
C LEU A 760 -18.87 -5.44 32.25
N VAL A 761 -18.81 -6.46 33.11
CA VAL A 761 -19.94 -6.94 33.91
C VAL A 761 -19.73 -6.64 35.38
N ARG A 762 -20.79 -6.27 36.06
CA ARG A 762 -20.84 -6.21 37.51
C ARG A 762 -22.22 -6.57 38.10
N THR A 763 -22.18 -7.11 39.31
CA THR A 763 -23.41 -7.34 40.10
C THR A 763 -23.60 -6.21 41.11
N ILE A 764 -24.84 -5.68 41.18
CA ILE A 764 -25.24 -4.58 42.07
C ILE A 764 -26.29 -5.07 43.04
N ASP A 765 -26.00 -4.94 44.35
CA ASP A 765 -26.96 -5.28 45.40
C ASP A 765 -27.90 -4.10 45.72
N LEU A 766 -29.13 -4.19 45.23
CA LEU A 766 -30.22 -3.24 45.53
C LEU A 766 -31.27 -3.81 46.49
N THR A 767 -30.98 -4.90 47.20
CA THR A 767 -31.98 -5.58 48.11
C THR A 767 -32.50 -4.69 49.21
N ARG A 768 -31.75 -3.65 49.61
CA ARG A 768 -32.19 -2.66 50.65
C ARG A 768 -32.55 -1.30 50.06
N VAL A 769 -32.65 -1.18 48.73
CA VAL A 769 -32.95 0.04 48.01
C VAL A 769 -34.42 -0.02 47.56
N THR A 770 -35.13 1.08 47.69
CA THR A 770 -36.51 1.19 47.15
C THR A 770 -36.51 1.98 45.82
N ALA A 771 -37.56 1.82 45.03
CA ALA A 771 -37.71 2.61 43.80
C ALA A 771 -37.78 4.13 44.04
N ALA A 772 -38.26 4.54 45.23
CA ALA A 772 -38.27 5.96 45.62
C ALA A 772 -36.88 6.54 45.82
N ASP A 773 -35.88 5.72 46.08
CA ASP A 773 -34.46 6.12 46.19
C ASP A 773 -33.82 6.37 44.83
N ARG A 774 -34.48 6.07 43.70
CA ARG A 774 -34.05 6.29 42.33
C ARG A 774 -32.61 5.82 42.12
N PRO A 775 -32.30 4.53 42.27
CA PRO A 775 -30.95 4.02 42.04
C PRO A 775 -30.57 4.18 40.56
N GLN A 776 -29.35 4.67 40.32
CA GLN A 776 -28.79 4.90 38.97
C GLN A 776 -27.38 4.40 38.90
N LEU A 777 -27.02 3.80 37.77
CA LEU A 777 -25.64 3.67 37.36
C LEU A 777 -25.27 4.87 36.52
N ARG A 778 -24.19 5.56 36.89
CA ARG A 778 -23.66 6.72 36.19
C ARG A 778 -22.20 6.46 35.86
N MET A 779 -21.77 6.94 34.70
CA MET A 779 -20.35 6.88 34.30
C MET A 779 -20.01 7.97 33.27
N ALA A 780 -18.75 8.23 33.09
CA ALA A 780 -18.26 8.87 31.88
C ALA A 780 -18.05 7.82 30.80
N LEU A 781 -18.56 8.07 29.61
CA LEU A 781 -18.43 7.19 28.45
C LEU A 781 -17.97 8.00 27.25
N SER A 782 -16.95 7.50 26.56
CA SER A 782 -16.51 8.00 25.26
C SER A 782 -16.56 6.83 24.29
N TRP A 783 -17.17 7.04 23.12
CA TRP A 783 -17.25 6.00 22.11
C TRP A 783 -17.00 6.57 20.73
N ASN A 784 -16.32 5.78 19.92
CA ASN A 784 -16.13 5.98 18.50
C ASN A 784 -16.22 4.60 17.87
N VAL A 785 -17.40 4.29 17.36
CA VAL A 785 -17.81 2.99 16.83
C VAL A 785 -18.48 3.21 15.49
N GLU A 786 -18.57 2.20 14.66
CA GLU A 786 -19.21 2.35 13.36
C GLU A 786 -20.68 2.74 13.51
N LYS A 787 -21.04 3.79 12.77
CA LYS A 787 -22.40 4.33 12.89
C LYS A 787 -23.43 3.38 12.28
N ASP A 788 -24.44 3.05 13.08
CA ASP A 788 -25.59 2.20 12.73
C ASP A 788 -25.25 0.71 12.55
N TYR A 789 -23.97 0.30 12.66
CA TYR A 789 -23.51 -1.09 12.63
C TYR A 789 -22.97 -1.54 13.98
N ASP A 790 -22.00 -0.85 14.54
CA ASP A 790 -21.49 -1.14 15.88
C ASP A 790 -22.30 -0.46 16.97
N HIS A 791 -22.45 -1.13 18.11
CA HIS A 791 -23.27 -0.62 19.20
C HIS A 791 -22.65 -0.81 20.58
N VAL A 792 -22.89 0.18 21.43
CA VAL A 792 -22.60 0.09 22.86
C VAL A 792 -23.90 -0.03 23.62
N LEU A 793 -24.01 -1.07 24.41
CA LEU A 793 -25.24 -1.41 25.15
C LEU A 793 -24.95 -1.34 26.64
N LEU A 794 -25.92 -0.87 27.46
CA LEU A 794 -25.97 -1.24 28.85
C LEU A 794 -27.08 -2.30 29.05
N GLU A 795 -26.67 -3.53 29.27
CA GLU A 795 -27.53 -4.68 29.47
C GLU A 795 -27.80 -4.87 30.97
N ALA A 796 -28.96 -5.43 31.30
CA ALA A 796 -29.31 -5.74 32.68
C ALA A 796 -30.21 -6.98 32.76
N HIS A 797 -30.00 -7.79 33.81
CA HIS A 797 -30.86 -8.92 34.13
C HIS A 797 -30.83 -9.25 35.63
N ALA A 798 -31.78 -10.05 36.11
CA ALA A 798 -31.71 -10.60 37.44
C ALA A 798 -30.78 -11.83 37.46
N PRO A 799 -29.77 -11.91 38.36
CA PRO A 799 -28.84 -13.03 38.39
C PRO A 799 -29.53 -14.37 38.43
N GLY A 800 -29.21 -15.25 37.49
CA GLY A 800 -29.76 -16.58 37.32
C GLY A 800 -31.12 -16.65 36.59
N ALA A 801 -31.62 -15.52 36.10
CA ALA A 801 -32.80 -15.44 35.21
C ALA A 801 -32.33 -15.12 33.79
N ASP A 802 -33.10 -15.56 32.79
CA ASP A 802 -32.84 -15.28 31.37
C ASP A 802 -33.76 -14.12 30.91
N ASP A 803 -33.79 -13.05 31.72
CA ASP A 803 -34.62 -11.86 31.55
C ASP A 803 -33.83 -10.62 31.09
N TRP A 804 -32.86 -10.83 30.25
CA TRP A 804 -31.98 -9.79 29.72
C TRP A 804 -32.72 -8.69 28.95
N THR A 805 -32.37 -7.44 29.23
CA THR A 805 -32.83 -6.26 28.48
C THR A 805 -31.72 -5.21 28.39
N THR A 806 -31.79 -4.29 27.42
CA THR A 806 -30.95 -3.12 27.42
C THR A 806 -31.63 -1.93 28.08
N LEU A 807 -30.87 -1.11 28.79
CA LEU A 807 -31.37 0.07 29.47
C LEU A 807 -31.18 1.33 28.62
N PRO A 808 -32.25 2.17 28.45
CA PRO A 808 -32.08 3.47 27.79
C PRO A 808 -31.29 4.44 28.66
N GLU A 809 -30.45 5.23 28.04
CA GLU A 809 -29.77 6.33 28.73
C GLU A 809 -30.74 7.48 28.97
N LEU A 810 -30.69 8.09 30.16
CA LEU A 810 -31.71 9.01 30.66
C LEU A 810 -31.75 10.37 29.93
N SER A 811 -30.65 10.82 29.29
CA SER A 811 -30.64 12.06 28.52
C SER A 811 -30.95 11.84 27.02
N GLY A 812 -31.19 10.60 26.61
CA GLY A 812 -31.61 10.23 25.25
C GLY A 812 -30.46 10.10 24.28
N LEU A 813 -29.28 9.71 24.75
CA LEU A 813 -28.10 9.43 23.90
C LEU A 813 -28.18 8.05 23.22
N THR A 814 -28.92 7.09 23.83
CA THR A 814 -29.20 5.80 23.18
C THR A 814 -30.29 5.92 22.13
N ARG A 815 -30.29 5.00 21.17
CA ARG A 815 -31.28 4.90 20.09
C ARG A 815 -31.95 3.53 20.11
N THR A 816 -33.18 3.49 19.64
CA THR A 816 -33.94 2.25 19.39
C THR A 816 -33.88 1.83 17.91
N THR A 817 -33.09 2.54 17.10
CA THR A 817 -32.81 2.13 15.74
C THR A 817 -32.05 0.81 15.78
N VAL A 818 -32.54 -0.18 15.08
CA VAL A 818 -31.87 -1.49 14.96
C VAL A 818 -30.63 -1.39 14.10
N PRO A 819 -29.66 -2.29 14.27
CA PRO A 819 -28.49 -2.34 13.41
C PRO A 819 -28.86 -2.43 11.92
N ALA A 820 -28.09 -1.79 11.05
CA ALA A 820 -28.43 -1.64 9.63
C ALA A 820 -28.55 -2.99 8.91
N ASP A 821 -27.70 -3.94 9.24
CA ASP A 821 -27.63 -5.30 8.69
C ASP A 821 -28.51 -6.33 9.43
N CYS A 822 -29.20 -5.91 10.49
CA CYS A 822 -30.02 -6.81 11.29
C CYS A 822 -31.11 -7.50 10.46
N GLY A 823 -31.71 -6.81 9.48
CA GLY A 823 -32.75 -7.37 8.60
C GLY A 823 -32.24 -8.52 7.72
N GLU A 824 -30.99 -8.53 7.39
CA GLU A 824 -30.31 -9.57 6.61
C GLU A 824 -29.90 -10.78 7.47
N GLY A 825 -29.94 -10.62 8.79
CA GLY A 825 -29.68 -11.68 9.74
C GLY A 825 -28.21 -11.85 10.15
N PHE A 826 -27.29 -11.07 9.60
CA PHE A 826 -25.86 -11.19 9.90
C PHE A 826 -25.56 -10.88 11.36
N TYR A 827 -25.97 -9.74 11.84
CA TYR A 827 -25.69 -9.26 13.20
C TYR A 827 -26.22 -10.21 14.30
N VAL A 828 -27.47 -10.66 14.16
CA VAL A 828 -28.07 -11.65 15.08
C VAL A 828 -27.52 -13.06 14.83
N GLY A 829 -27.02 -13.33 13.64
CA GLY A 829 -26.35 -14.58 13.29
C GLY A 829 -24.99 -14.71 13.94
N ALA A 830 -24.17 -13.66 13.86
CA ALA A 830 -22.87 -13.57 14.52
C ALA A 830 -23.03 -13.54 16.05
N HIS A 831 -24.05 -12.84 16.55
CA HIS A 831 -24.30 -12.66 17.98
C HIS A 831 -25.68 -13.16 18.38
N PRO A 832 -25.90 -14.48 18.53
CA PRO A 832 -27.22 -15.04 18.82
C PRO A 832 -27.84 -14.54 20.14
N PHE A 833 -27.04 -14.03 21.07
CA PHE A 833 -27.49 -13.43 22.32
C PHE A 833 -28.38 -12.21 22.11
N LEU A 834 -28.18 -11.49 21.00
CA LEU A 834 -28.99 -10.32 20.65
C LEU A 834 -30.48 -10.63 20.41
N LYS A 835 -30.86 -11.90 20.26
CA LYS A 835 -32.27 -12.32 20.22
C LYS A 835 -33.06 -11.93 21.49
N HIS A 836 -32.36 -11.65 22.59
CA HIS A 836 -33.01 -11.06 23.78
C HIS A 836 -33.62 -9.69 23.49
N TYR A 837 -33.05 -8.91 22.56
CA TYR A 837 -33.37 -7.51 22.27
C TYR A 837 -33.91 -7.26 20.87
N LEU A 838 -33.65 -8.16 19.94
CA LEU A 838 -34.01 -8.04 18.53
C LEU A 838 -34.82 -9.24 18.05
N THR A 839 -35.84 -8.99 17.23
CA THR A 839 -36.60 -10.05 16.55
C THR A 839 -36.46 -9.90 15.05
N LEU A 840 -35.86 -10.94 14.41
CA LEU A 840 -35.72 -11.05 12.96
C LEU A 840 -36.91 -11.88 12.42
N ALA A 841 -37.68 -11.31 11.50
CA ALA A 841 -38.77 -11.99 10.82
C ALA A 841 -38.98 -11.46 9.40
N GLY A 842 -38.93 -12.35 8.40
CA GLY A 842 -39.24 -12.02 7.01
C GLY A 842 -38.34 -10.94 6.39
N GLY A 843 -37.06 -10.88 6.75
CA GLY A 843 -36.12 -9.85 6.26
C GLY A 843 -36.29 -8.49 6.96
N SER A 844 -37.05 -8.44 8.06
CA SER A 844 -37.19 -7.23 8.88
C SER A 844 -36.69 -7.50 10.28
N CYS A 845 -36.10 -6.48 10.90
CA CYS A 845 -35.63 -6.50 12.28
C CYS A 845 -36.41 -5.50 13.13
N THR A 846 -36.79 -5.91 14.35
CA THR A 846 -37.50 -5.06 15.30
C THR A 846 -36.74 -4.91 16.60
N ALA A 847 -36.82 -3.72 17.23
CA ALA A 847 -36.14 -3.35 18.47
C ALA A 847 -36.73 -3.98 19.74
N THR A 848 -37.32 -5.18 19.63
CA THR A 848 -37.87 -5.93 20.73
C THR A 848 -37.59 -7.41 20.52
N GLY A 849 -36.99 -8.04 21.50
CA GLY A 849 -36.59 -9.45 21.44
C GLY A 849 -37.40 -10.34 22.35
N THR A 850 -36.83 -11.49 22.71
CA THR A 850 -37.50 -12.52 23.52
C THR A 850 -37.77 -12.11 24.98
N SER A 851 -36.93 -11.26 25.57
CA SER A 851 -37.01 -10.84 26.98
C SER A 851 -36.88 -9.33 27.19
N GLY A 852 -36.33 -8.58 26.21
CA GLY A 852 -36.01 -7.17 26.36
C GLY A 852 -36.21 -6.35 25.11
N ALA A 853 -35.76 -5.10 25.18
CA ALA A 853 -35.82 -4.13 24.11
C ALA A 853 -34.41 -3.65 23.74
N TRP A 854 -34.25 -3.16 22.54
CA TRP A 854 -33.02 -2.61 22.01
C TRP A 854 -32.83 -1.12 22.33
N ASN A 855 -31.73 -0.76 22.99
CA ASN A 855 -31.30 0.61 23.21
C ASN A 855 -29.79 0.65 23.13
N GLY A 856 -29.20 1.26 22.09
CA GLY A 856 -27.77 1.29 21.87
C GLY A 856 -27.22 2.69 21.56
N PHE A 857 -25.96 2.95 21.91
CA PHE A 857 -25.18 4.03 21.35
C PHE A 857 -24.55 3.53 20.08
N THR A 858 -24.37 4.43 19.11
CA THR A 858 -23.69 4.14 17.84
C THR A 858 -23.00 5.40 17.33
N GLY A 859 -22.09 5.29 16.36
CA GLY A 859 -21.31 6.39 15.79
C GLY A 859 -20.29 6.96 16.77
N SER A 860 -20.15 8.29 16.86
CA SER A 860 -19.16 8.93 17.71
C SER A 860 -19.80 9.83 18.76
N SER A 861 -19.31 9.73 19.99
CA SER A 861 -19.68 10.65 21.07
C SER A 861 -19.07 12.05 20.91
N GLY A 862 -18.02 12.19 20.09
CA GLY A 862 -17.22 13.40 20.00
C GLY A 862 -16.47 13.73 21.30
N GLY A 863 -16.13 12.75 22.10
CA GLY A 863 -15.44 12.82 23.38
C GLY A 863 -16.32 12.40 24.55
N TRP A 864 -15.83 12.56 25.77
CA TRP A 864 -16.47 12.11 26.98
C TRP A 864 -17.87 12.69 27.21
N LYS A 865 -18.82 11.84 27.55
CA LYS A 865 -20.20 12.15 27.94
C LYS A 865 -20.48 11.58 29.32
N ASP A 866 -21.21 12.35 30.15
CA ASP A 866 -21.79 11.82 31.38
C ASP A 866 -23.08 11.09 31.02
N VAL A 867 -23.12 9.78 31.25
CA VAL A 867 -24.29 8.91 30.99
C VAL A 867 -24.90 8.40 32.28
N SER A 868 -26.17 8.18 32.27
CA SER A 868 -26.95 7.74 33.46
C SER A 868 -28.01 6.75 33.04
N PHE A 869 -28.15 5.68 33.82
CA PHE A 869 -29.14 4.62 33.59
C PHE A 869 -29.99 4.37 34.85
N ASP A 870 -31.29 4.23 34.68
CA ASP A 870 -32.24 3.98 35.78
C ASP A 870 -32.25 2.51 36.16
N LEU A 871 -31.98 2.22 37.42
CA LEU A 871 -32.05 0.88 37.99
C LEU A 871 -33.29 0.67 38.90
N SER A 872 -34.24 1.58 38.90
CA SER A 872 -35.41 1.53 39.79
C SER A 872 -36.25 0.27 39.57
N ALA A 873 -36.24 -0.32 38.38
CA ALA A 873 -36.91 -1.58 38.09
C ALA A 873 -36.36 -2.78 38.87
N TYR A 874 -35.13 -2.65 39.38
CA TYR A 874 -34.41 -3.68 40.13
C TYR A 874 -34.35 -3.41 41.63
N ALA A 875 -35.04 -2.37 42.11
CA ALA A 875 -35.11 -2.06 43.53
C ALA A 875 -35.66 -3.24 44.33
N GLY A 876 -35.07 -3.53 45.47
CA GLY A 876 -35.43 -4.67 46.34
C GLY A 876 -34.81 -6.00 45.91
N ARG A 877 -33.94 -6.04 44.89
CA ARG A 877 -33.26 -7.26 44.44
C ARG A 877 -31.81 -6.97 43.93
N THR A 878 -31.10 -8.00 43.65
CA THR A 878 -29.81 -7.91 43.00
C THR A 878 -30.00 -7.81 41.48
N VAL A 879 -29.17 -7.02 40.79
CA VAL A 879 -29.12 -6.91 39.34
C VAL A 879 -27.70 -7.12 38.86
N GLU A 880 -27.52 -7.82 37.76
CA GLU A 880 -26.27 -7.86 37.00
C GLU A 880 -26.42 -6.91 35.81
N VAL A 881 -25.41 -6.08 35.60
CA VAL A 881 -25.35 -5.16 34.49
C VAL A 881 -24.06 -5.40 33.67
N SER A 882 -24.16 -5.23 32.36
CA SER A 882 -23.02 -5.35 31.43
C SER A 882 -22.96 -4.10 30.55
N LEU A 883 -21.83 -3.41 30.59
CA LEU A 883 -21.47 -2.46 29.54
C LEU A 883 -20.83 -3.27 28.40
N SER A 884 -21.58 -3.41 27.32
CA SER A 884 -21.22 -4.29 26.23
C SER A 884 -20.91 -3.51 24.97
N TYR A 885 -19.84 -3.91 24.29
CA TYR A 885 -19.47 -3.42 22.96
C TYR A 885 -19.67 -4.57 21.98
N VAL A 886 -20.55 -4.36 21.01
CA VAL A 886 -20.96 -5.36 20.03
C VAL A 886 -20.64 -4.80 18.66
N THR A 887 -19.87 -5.55 17.87
CA THR A 887 -19.43 -5.15 16.54
C THR A 887 -19.94 -6.13 15.50
N ASP A 888 -20.11 -5.62 14.30
CA ASP A 888 -20.30 -6.45 13.12
C ASP A 888 -18.95 -6.92 12.53
N PRO A 889 -18.92 -7.67 11.43
CA PRO A 889 -17.66 -8.11 10.79
C PRO A 889 -16.99 -7.01 9.95
N GLY A 890 -16.82 -5.81 10.44
CA GLY A 890 -16.31 -4.73 9.62
C GLY A 890 -15.78 -3.51 10.33
N SER A 891 -15.59 -2.45 9.55
CA SER A 891 -15.01 -1.18 9.99
C SER A 891 -15.51 -0.73 11.33
N GLY A 892 -14.64 -0.65 12.30
CA GLY A 892 -14.98 -0.01 13.56
C GLY A 892 -14.29 1.34 13.70
N GLY A 893 -14.66 2.02 14.73
CA GLY A 893 -13.98 3.22 15.16
C GLY A 893 -12.76 2.89 16.04
N ARG A 894 -12.58 3.70 17.06
CA ARG A 894 -11.51 3.49 18.06
C ARG A 894 -11.96 2.58 19.21
N GLY A 895 -13.28 2.31 19.32
CA GLY A 895 -13.85 1.51 20.38
C GLY A 895 -14.58 2.31 21.45
N VAL A 896 -14.64 1.75 22.66
CA VAL A 896 -15.43 2.25 23.80
C VAL A 896 -14.52 2.44 25.01
N PHE A 897 -14.71 3.56 25.69
CA PHE A 897 -13.89 3.97 26.83
C PHE A 897 -14.82 4.41 27.97
N ALA A 898 -14.64 3.84 29.15
CA ALA A 898 -15.44 4.13 30.34
C ALA A 898 -14.55 4.58 31.50
N ASP A 899 -15.04 5.58 32.24
CA ASP A 899 -14.37 6.12 33.42
C ASP A 899 -15.39 6.62 34.44
N ASP A 900 -14.94 6.88 35.67
CA ASP A 900 -15.77 7.46 36.74
C ASP A 900 -17.12 6.73 36.95
N ALA A 901 -17.15 5.39 36.96
CA ALA A 901 -18.36 4.61 37.11
C ALA A 901 -18.87 4.67 38.57
N ARG A 902 -20.15 5.08 38.76
CA ARG A 902 -20.76 5.34 40.07
C ARG A 902 -22.11 4.72 40.22
N LEU A 903 -22.37 4.11 41.41
CA LEU A 903 -23.71 3.77 41.85
C LEU A 903 -24.27 4.91 42.69
N VAL A 904 -25.37 5.53 42.25
CA VAL A 904 -26.04 6.63 42.94
C VAL A 904 -27.34 6.14 43.50
N VAL A 905 -27.61 6.33 44.82
CA VAL A 905 -28.88 5.95 45.49
C VAL A 905 -29.31 7.12 46.36
N GLY A 906 -30.54 7.57 46.18
CA GLY A 906 -31.09 8.72 46.90
C GLY A 906 -30.32 10.03 46.65
N GLY A 907 -29.75 10.16 45.46
CA GLY A 907 -28.92 11.29 45.06
C GLY A 907 -27.52 11.30 45.67
N THR A 908 -27.07 10.22 46.28
CA THR A 908 -25.76 10.09 46.92
C THR A 908 -24.96 8.99 46.23
N ASP A 909 -23.68 9.26 45.92
CA ASP A 909 -22.75 8.27 45.41
C ASP A 909 -22.45 7.23 46.50
N LYS A 910 -22.73 5.97 46.23
CA LYS A 910 -22.45 4.84 47.12
C LYS A 910 -21.15 4.15 46.82
N GLU A 911 -20.78 4.14 45.53
CA GLU A 911 -19.58 3.58 45.03
C GLU A 911 -19.05 4.48 43.90
N ASN A 912 -17.73 4.54 43.72
CA ASN A 912 -17.05 5.24 42.66
C ASN A 912 -15.85 4.41 42.20
N GLU A 913 -15.79 4.12 40.92
CA GLU A 913 -14.71 3.38 40.28
C GLU A 913 -14.11 4.19 39.14
N GLY A 914 -12.89 4.68 39.32
CA GLY A 914 -12.11 5.42 38.33
C GLY A 914 -11.04 4.55 37.65
N PHE A 915 -11.05 3.25 37.85
CA PHE A 915 -10.11 2.28 37.26
C PHE A 915 -8.63 2.53 37.55
N GLU A 916 -8.29 3.31 38.58
CA GLU A 916 -6.92 3.72 38.86
C GLU A 916 -5.99 2.58 39.31
N SER A 917 -6.52 1.50 39.91
CA SER A 917 -5.72 0.37 40.39
C SER A 917 -6.01 -0.94 39.65
N SER A 918 -7.24 -1.16 39.25
CA SER A 918 -7.73 -2.37 38.54
C SER A 918 -9.07 -2.04 37.88
N LEU A 919 -9.73 -3.01 37.29
CA LEU A 919 -11.15 -2.87 36.87
C LEU A 919 -12.13 -2.85 38.06
N GLY A 920 -11.66 -2.88 39.29
CA GLY A 920 -12.43 -2.78 40.51
C GLY A 920 -13.42 -3.93 40.67
N VAL A 921 -14.70 -3.58 40.83
CA VAL A 921 -15.81 -4.53 40.97
C VAL A 921 -16.33 -5.09 39.64
N TRP A 922 -15.73 -4.68 38.54
CA TRP A 922 -16.09 -5.12 37.22
C TRP A 922 -15.27 -6.34 36.80
N THR A 923 -15.88 -7.22 36.01
CA THR A 923 -15.26 -8.43 35.45
C THR A 923 -15.48 -8.49 33.95
N THR A 924 -14.66 -9.23 33.25
CA THR A 924 -14.67 -9.44 31.81
C THR A 924 -14.92 -10.92 31.50
N PRO A 925 -16.19 -11.38 31.45
CA PRO A 925 -16.50 -12.79 31.25
C PRO A 925 -16.33 -13.29 29.82
N GLY A 926 -15.90 -12.45 28.90
CA GLY A 926 -15.83 -12.72 27.47
C GLY A 926 -17.18 -12.65 26.77
N ALA A 927 -17.22 -13.07 25.51
CA ALA A 927 -18.41 -13.04 24.67
C ALA A 927 -19.52 -13.97 25.18
N PRO A 928 -20.81 -13.63 24.93
CA PRO A 928 -21.93 -14.56 25.23
C PRO A 928 -21.83 -15.82 24.36
N ALA A 929 -22.38 -16.92 24.87
CA ALA A 929 -22.41 -18.20 24.16
C ALA A 929 -22.98 -18.06 22.74
N GLY A 930 -22.26 -18.53 21.74
CA GLY A 930 -22.63 -18.49 20.33
C GLY A 930 -22.08 -17.29 19.55
N SER A 931 -21.53 -16.27 20.22
CA SER A 931 -20.75 -15.25 19.58
C SER A 931 -19.33 -15.73 19.30
N PRO A 932 -18.64 -15.20 18.29
CA PRO A 932 -17.22 -15.52 18.03
C PRO A 932 -16.34 -15.27 19.25
N ASP A 933 -15.30 -16.10 19.40
CA ASP A 933 -14.28 -15.93 20.45
C ASP A 933 -13.11 -15.14 19.85
N VAL A 934 -13.23 -13.82 19.91
CA VAL A 934 -12.22 -12.91 19.34
C VAL A 934 -11.16 -12.60 20.39
N ALA A 935 -9.93 -12.43 19.95
CA ALA A 935 -8.78 -12.12 20.82
C ALA A 935 -8.90 -10.70 21.37
N GLY A 936 -9.15 -10.58 22.65
CA GLY A 936 -9.19 -9.31 23.37
C GLY A 936 -10.45 -9.18 24.22
N ASP A 937 -10.40 -8.27 25.19
CA ASP A 937 -11.51 -7.99 26.10
C ASP A 937 -11.36 -6.56 26.64
N TRP A 938 -12.30 -6.14 27.46
CA TRP A 938 -12.13 -4.91 28.21
C TRP A 938 -10.85 -4.95 29.02
N SER A 939 -10.04 -3.93 28.90
CA SER A 939 -8.78 -3.80 29.61
C SER A 939 -8.68 -2.47 30.34
N ARG A 940 -7.88 -2.47 31.39
CA ARG A 940 -7.47 -1.24 32.06
C ARG A 940 -6.37 -0.59 31.21
N SER A 941 -6.62 0.60 30.70
CA SER A 941 -5.75 1.29 29.76
C SER A 941 -5.48 2.74 30.20
N GLY A 942 -4.28 3.23 29.92
CA GLY A 942 -3.97 4.66 29.98
C GLY A 942 -4.46 5.37 28.72
N GLU A 943 -3.82 6.49 28.39
CA GLU A 943 -4.11 7.22 27.17
C GLU A 943 -3.80 6.40 25.93
N LEU A 944 -4.78 6.23 25.06
CA LEU A 944 -4.69 5.49 23.80
C LEU A 944 -4.74 6.46 22.60
N PHE A 945 -4.35 5.96 21.41
CA PHE A 945 -4.41 6.68 20.14
C PHE A 945 -3.81 8.09 20.22
N LYS A 946 -2.65 8.18 20.81
CA LYS A 946 -1.92 9.46 20.94
C LYS A 946 -1.60 10.03 19.59
N SER A 947 -1.83 11.34 19.47
CA SER A 947 -1.37 12.12 18.34
C SER A 947 -0.55 13.32 18.83
N PHE A 948 0.39 13.75 18.01
CA PHE A 948 1.41 14.72 18.40
C PHE A 948 1.39 15.93 17.47
N SER A 949 1.66 17.10 18.02
CA SER A 949 1.73 18.35 17.25
C SER A 949 2.97 18.47 16.37
N SER A 950 3.97 17.64 16.63
CA SER A 950 5.23 17.64 15.89
C SER A 950 5.92 16.29 15.96
N VAL A 951 6.65 15.97 14.88
CA VAL A 951 7.44 14.75 14.70
C VAL A 951 8.85 15.13 14.26
N THR A 952 9.83 14.36 14.66
CA THR A 952 11.22 14.51 14.24
C THR A 952 11.78 13.21 13.69
N THR A 953 12.55 13.34 12.62
CA THR A 953 13.43 12.28 12.10
C THR A 953 14.89 12.75 12.22
N ARG A 954 15.81 12.00 11.65
CA ARG A 954 17.23 12.40 11.54
C ARG A 954 17.41 13.69 10.71
N ASP A 955 16.59 13.89 9.70
CA ASP A 955 16.79 14.91 8.67
C ASP A 955 15.66 15.93 8.60
N THR A 956 14.56 15.73 9.35
CA THR A 956 13.38 16.58 9.30
C THR A 956 12.80 16.91 10.68
N VAL A 957 12.12 18.03 10.75
CA VAL A 957 11.21 18.46 11.83
C VAL A 957 9.90 18.85 11.22
N LEU A 958 8.84 18.12 11.52
CA LEU A 958 7.47 18.40 11.10
C LEU A 958 6.71 19.12 12.23
N LEU A 959 6.05 20.22 11.91
CA LEU A 959 5.19 20.99 12.79
C LEU A 959 3.79 21.07 12.19
N GLY A 960 2.77 20.63 12.90
CA GLY A 960 1.35 20.67 12.48
C GLY A 960 0.71 22.05 12.56
N PHE A 961 1.50 23.09 12.63
CA PHE A 961 1.08 24.50 12.65
C PHE A 961 2.18 25.38 12.07
N GLY A 962 1.82 26.51 11.50
CA GLY A 962 2.78 27.52 11.06
C GLY A 962 3.33 28.33 12.23
N LEU A 963 4.58 28.83 12.11
CA LEU A 963 5.20 29.70 13.14
C LEU A 963 4.39 30.98 13.38
N GLU A 964 3.66 31.46 12.40
CA GLU A 964 2.79 32.64 12.51
C GLU A 964 1.76 32.51 13.63
N HIS A 965 1.34 31.28 13.95
CA HIS A 965 0.38 30.99 15.02
C HIS A 965 0.96 31.13 16.44
N LEU A 966 2.29 31.02 16.61
CA LEU A 966 2.92 31.32 17.90
C LEU A 966 2.87 32.82 18.16
N GLN A 967 2.19 33.24 19.24
CA GLN A 967 1.86 34.61 19.50
C GLN A 967 3.11 35.50 19.81
N LYS A 968 4.16 34.91 20.38
CA LYS A 968 5.35 35.67 20.81
C LYS A 968 6.55 35.38 19.89
N PRO A 969 7.26 36.41 19.40
CA PRO A 969 8.48 36.22 18.61
C PRO A 969 9.58 35.40 19.31
N VAL A 970 9.68 35.52 20.65
CA VAL A 970 10.65 34.73 21.43
C VAL A 970 10.36 33.25 21.39
N ASP A 971 9.09 32.84 21.40
CA ASP A 971 8.68 31.42 21.32
C ASP A 971 8.98 30.84 19.92
N ARG A 972 8.74 31.63 18.86
CA ARG A 972 9.14 31.28 17.47
C ARG A 972 10.65 31.08 17.37
N ALA A 973 11.45 32.00 17.91
CA ALA A 973 12.90 31.90 17.91
C ALA A 973 13.39 30.68 18.68
N LEU A 974 12.80 30.39 19.84
CA LEU A 974 13.16 29.25 20.67
C LEU A 974 12.84 27.93 19.95
N LEU A 975 11.66 27.82 19.32
CA LEU A 975 11.25 26.63 18.56
C LEU A 975 12.19 26.37 17.38
N ILE A 976 12.44 27.38 16.54
CA ILE A 976 13.38 27.25 15.41
C ILE A 976 14.79 26.91 15.90
N GLY A 977 15.24 27.49 16.99
CA GLY A 977 16.55 27.20 17.57
C GLY A 977 16.67 25.74 18.04
N LYS A 978 15.60 25.17 18.59
CA LYS A 978 15.55 23.75 18.96
C LYS A 978 15.52 22.85 17.72
N ALA A 979 14.69 23.16 16.73
CA ALA A 979 14.59 22.43 15.46
C ALA A 979 15.95 22.38 14.73
N LEU A 980 16.61 23.53 14.58
CA LEU A 980 17.95 23.58 13.97
C LEU A 980 18.97 22.74 14.73
N ARG A 981 18.93 22.73 16.04
CA ARG A 981 19.84 21.91 16.84
C ARG A 981 19.57 20.42 16.66
N SER A 982 18.31 19.99 16.60
CA SER A 982 17.98 18.58 16.39
C SER A 982 18.49 18.06 15.05
N LEU A 983 18.38 18.86 13.98
CA LEU A 983 18.84 18.51 12.63
C LEU A 983 20.36 18.46 12.49
N HIS A 984 21.12 19.14 13.36
CA HIS A 984 22.59 19.22 13.30
C HIS A 984 23.30 18.46 14.44
N HIS A 985 22.56 17.84 15.36
CA HIS A 985 23.14 16.95 16.36
C HIS A 985 23.41 15.57 15.71
N ARG A 986 24.69 15.13 15.69
CA ARG A 986 25.03 13.75 15.37
C ARG A 986 24.59 12.87 16.52
N PRO A 987 23.79 11.80 16.34
CA PRO A 987 23.65 10.77 17.34
C PRO A 987 24.98 10.01 17.49
N TYR A 988 25.33 9.67 18.71
CA TYR A 988 26.43 8.75 19.01
C TYR A 988 26.12 7.38 18.39
N GLY A 989 27.03 6.84 17.60
CA GLY A 989 27.06 5.45 17.18
C GLY A 989 26.61 5.19 15.75
N ASP A 990 27.43 5.58 14.79
CA ASP A 990 27.44 4.97 13.47
C ASP A 990 28.77 4.23 13.33
N GLY A 991 28.74 2.92 13.54
CA GLY A 991 29.66 2.02 12.87
C GLY A 991 29.26 1.97 11.40
N GLU A 992 30.21 2.20 10.51
CA GLU A 992 30.13 2.06 9.05
C GLU A 992 29.59 0.70 8.60
#